data_53d4a8f15d3ac641e68542bdbfca10cd
#
_entry.id   53d4a8f15d3ac641e68542bdbfca10cd
#
_cell.length_a   1.000
_cell.length_b   1.000
_cell.length_c   1.000
_cell.angle_alpha   90.00
_cell.angle_beta   90.00
_cell.angle_gamma   90.00
#
_symmetry.space_group_name_H-M   'P 1'
#
loop_
_entity.id
_entity.type
_entity.pdbx_description
1 polymer ?
#
loop_
_entity_poly.entity_id
_entity_poly.type
_entity_poly.pdbx_seq_one_letter_code
_entity_poly.pdbx_strand_id
1 'polypeptide(L)'
;MPSIDVLFADLGYSIRQLRRSPGFALTVILTLALGIGGNLAVFELLHAALFSRLPVTHPDQLYSLHAAKSPFDHQWFFSTPAYRNLRASSANIASVIARSGVSQGILVPGGGTPVRADFQMVSDNFFAVLGLSPAAGRFFLPSEDQSAETQLPVVLRYAYWKQSFGADPAVVGKASVINGVPAIIVGVAPERFSGVVAGTAPDLWLPLAAQQSGRFVTWFDSLGPGSGADIRASYQNQQSVFWLWILARVPDVEKSSAAARWTEILQPDFDLLANASKDPHEREQIQQSRVQLVSAASGEGTFRAEYSQPLILLMAMAALVLFVGCVNLANLQLVRLLNRQRELSVRVSLGASRWRLLRQLLAEDLLLAALGAFPAFLVSRATSALLLRWASTGDRPIALDLRPGWELFAFGAAVFLATLVGFSFLPAWRISRSNLATSMTSRSSSSLSQGRSTRKWASLLLVGQVSFSLLLLGVAALFAETLLNISHIDAGVDREHVLSIHLDFTNAGFKEDDLPELYNRMLTRLKELPAVRDAAVSICAIPGCIWNTAIHVYGHPEIPEQQLHGEENHVGAGYFETLGIPLLRGRDFDERDLPTSQSVAIVNHAFAKKLFGDENPIGHRIGYQPAPHDADYILVGEVADARLDDLRSRPSPTAYFSLTQRPTFAESIEVRANGQPAALYSTIRQTLRSAEPNLPIDRIVSLSAEYDEGLSREKLLARLTAIFGLVAMALAALGFYGLLSFNVAARTSEIGIRIAMGATPADVRALLLLQTFAILAAGIVPGLILTEIAGLAVRNLLYGAGAVPLAPLSASAAILVIIGVLAALRPARRASLIDPIKALRAD
;
A
#
# COMPACT_ATOMS: atom_id res chain seq x y z
N MET A 1 34.26 -7.03 -38.62
CA MET A 1 33.15 -7.68 -37.92
C MET A 1 33.51 -9.15 -37.71
N PRO A 2 33.33 -9.77 -36.53
CA PRO A 2 33.53 -11.20 -36.37
C PRO A 2 32.48 -11.93 -37.24
N SER A 3 32.92 -12.94 -37.98
CA SER A 3 31.99 -13.77 -38.73
C SER A 3 31.00 -14.49 -37.78
N ILE A 4 29.78 -14.70 -38.22
CA ILE A 4 28.70 -15.36 -37.45
C ILE A 4 29.19 -16.73 -36.93
N ASP A 5 30.05 -17.42 -37.66
CA ASP A 5 30.65 -18.69 -37.28
C ASP A 5 31.50 -18.62 -36.01
N VAL A 6 32.18 -17.53 -35.77
CA VAL A 6 32.98 -17.32 -34.56
C VAL A 6 32.08 -17.16 -33.33
N LEU A 7 30.93 -16.52 -33.48
CA LEU A 7 29.94 -16.37 -32.41
C LEU A 7 29.32 -17.73 -32.04
N PHE A 8 28.96 -18.55 -33.01
CA PHE A 8 28.45 -19.91 -32.78
C PHE A 8 29.49 -20.82 -32.12
N ALA A 9 30.75 -20.69 -32.49
CA ALA A 9 31.85 -21.43 -31.85
C ALA A 9 32.04 -21.03 -30.39
N ASP A 10 31.98 -19.73 -30.08
CA ASP A 10 32.06 -19.19 -28.70
C ASP A 10 30.85 -19.66 -27.85
N LEU A 11 29.62 -19.66 -28.39
CA LEU A 11 28.41 -20.18 -27.74
C LEU A 11 28.49 -21.70 -27.49
N GLY A 12 28.91 -22.48 -28.48
CA GLY A 12 29.09 -23.92 -28.33
C GLY A 12 30.13 -24.29 -27.26
N TYR A 13 31.20 -23.50 -27.15
CA TYR A 13 32.18 -23.65 -26.07
C TYR A 13 31.56 -23.28 -24.70
N SER A 14 30.82 -22.20 -24.61
CA SER A 14 30.17 -21.75 -23.37
C SER A 14 29.21 -22.81 -22.85
N ILE A 15 28.38 -23.43 -23.70
CA ILE A 15 27.43 -24.48 -23.29
C ILE A 15 28.18 -25.70 -22.72
N ARG A 16 29.25 -26.14 -23.37
CA ARG A 16 30.07 -27.30 -22.89
C ARG A 16 30.70 -27.00 -21.55
N GLN A 17 31.13 -25.75 -21.33
CA GLN A 17 31.75 -25.33 -20.09
C GLN A 17 30.74 -25.24 -18.93
N LEU A 18 29.53 -24.77 -19.20
CA LEU A 18 28.44 -24.71 -18.21
C LEU A 18 27.99 -26.10 -17.74
N ARG A 19 27.92 -27.06 -18.69
CA ARG A 19 27.63 -28.47 -18.37
C ARG A 19 28.66 -29.11 -17.45
N ARG A 20 29.93 -28.65 -17.48
CA ARG A 20 31.00 -29.12 -16.59
C ARG A 20 30.95 -28.54 -15.19
N SER A 21 30.24 -27.43 -14.98
CA SER A 21 30.10 -26.76 -13.66
C SER A 21 28.63 -26.41 -13.34
N PRO A 22 27.75 -27.43 -13.18
CA PRO A 22 26.31 -27.21 -13.05
C PRO A 22 25.93 -26.43 -11.76
N GLY A 23 26.65 -26.66 -10.66
CA GLY A 23 26.41 -25.91 -9.39
C GLY A 23 26.69 -24.42 -9.52
N PHE A 24 27.75 -24.03 -10.25
CA PHE A 24 28.00 -22.61 -10.55
C PHE A 24 26.91 -22.00 -11.41
N ALA A 25 26.55 -22.68 -12.53
CA ALA A 25 25.51 -22.19 -13.42
C ALA A 25 24.17 -22.00 -12.69
N LEU A 26 23.77 -22.97 -11.87
CA LEU A 26 22.54 -22.90 -11.06
C LEU A 26 22.58 -21.72 -10.06
N THR A 27 23.69 -21.53 -9.36
CA THR A 27 23.84 -20.40 -8.41
C THR A 27 23.71 -19.06 -9.13
N VAL A 28 24.35 -18.90 -10.30
CA VAL A 28 24.27 -17.67 -11.09
C VAL A 28 22.84 -17.43 -11.57
N ILE A 29 22.19 -18.43 -12.16
CA ILE A 29 20.82 -18.35 -12.68
C ILE A 29 19.85 -17.99 -11.55
N LEU A 30 19.92 -18.65 -10.39
CA LEU A 30 19.05 -18.37 -9.24
C LEU A 30 19.28 -16.97 -8.68
N THR A 31 20.54 -16.53 -8.56
CA THR A 31 20.86 -15.18 -8.09
C THR A 31 20.31 -14.11 -9.03
N LEU A 32 20.47 -14.31 -10.34
CA LEU A 32 19.94 -13.41 -11.37
C LEU A 32 18.40 -13.44 -11.39
N ALA A 33 17.79 -14.61 -11.29
CA ALA A 33 16.35 -14.76 -11.30
C ALA A 33 15.70 -14.01 -10.11
N LEU A 34 16.26 -14.15 -8.90
CA LEU A 34 15.77 -13.47 -7.72
C LEU A 34 16.05 -11.96 -7.78
N GLY A 35 17.26 -11.56 -8.15
CA GLY A 35 17.67 -10.17 -8.20
C GLY A 35 16.92 -9.38 -9.28
N ILE A 36 16.91 -9.86 -10.52
CA ILE A 36 16.20 -9.20 -11.63
C ILE A 36 14.69 -9.33 -11.45
N GLY A 37 14.19 -10.54 -11.12
CA GLY A 37 12.77 -10.80 -10.96
C GLY A 37 12.12 -9.97 -9.85
N GLY A 38 12.78 -9.82 -8.70
CA GLY A 38 12.33 -8.95 -7.62
C GLY A 38 12.26 -7.48 -8.04
N ASN A 39 13.27 -6.99 -8.76
CA ASN A 39 13.26 -5.62 -9.29
C ASN A 39 12.15 -5.39 -10.30
N LEU A 40 11.92 -6.34 -11.22
CA LEU A 40 10.84 -6.26 -12.19
C LEU A 40 9.46 -6.24 -11.50
N ALA A 41 9.25 -7.09 -10.48
CA ALA A 41 7.99 -7.14 -9.75
C ALA A 41 7.67 -5.83 -9.04
N VAL A 42 8.65 -5.25 -8.33
CA VAL A 42 8.46 -3.97 -7.64
C VAL A 42 8.29 -2.83 -8.64
N PHE A 43 9.04 -2.84 -9.76
CA PHE A 43 8.89 -1.85 -10.82
C PHE A 43 7.49 -1.90 -11.45
N GLU A 44 6.96 -3.10 -11.72
CA GLU A 44 5.63 -3.29 -12.30
C GLU A 44 4.55 -2.66 -11.41
N LEU A 45 4.61 -2.90 -10.09
CA LEU A 45 3.70 -2.26 -9.14
C LEU A 45 3.88 -0.75 -9.04
N LEU A 46 5.13 -0.30 -8.94
CA LEU A 46 5.46 1.12 -8.89
C LEU A 46 5.00 1.84 -10.15
N HIS A 47 5.23 1.24 -11.32
CA HIS A 47 4.79 1.80 -12.60
C HIS A 47 3.26 1.83 -12.69
N ALA A 48 2.57 0.73 -12.33
CA ALA A 48 1.12 0.67 -12.34
C ALA A 48 0.48 1.67 -11.36
N ALA A 49 1.07 1.85 -10.18
CA ALA A 49 0.54 2.75 -9.16
C ALA A 49 0.83 4.24 -9.42
N LEU A 50 2.05 4.57 -9.92
CA LEU A 50 2.52 5.96 -9.97
C LEU A 50 2.61 6.54 -11.39
N PHE A 51 2.91 5.73 -12.39
CA PHE A 51 3.25 6.20 -13.73
C PHE A 51 2.29 5.73 -14.82
N SER A 52 1.49 4.69 -14.57
CA SER A 52 0.53 4.20 -15.55
C SER A 52 -0.49 5.30 -15.87
N ARG A 53 -0.65 5.60 -17.14
CA ARG A 53 -1.64 6.56 -17.62
C ARG A 53 -3.00 5.91 -17.72
N LEU A 54 -4.05 6.69 -17.49
CA LEU A 54 -5.40 6.23 -17.73
C LEU A 54 -5.57 5.82 -19.20
N PRO A 55 -6.30 4.73 -19.50
CA PRO A 55 -6.58 4.28 -20.85
C PRO A 55 -7.68 5.13 -21.54
N VAL A 56 -7.44 6.42 -21.58
CA VAL A 56 -8.35 7.43 -22.14
C VAL A 56 -7.64 8.23 -23.23
N THR A 57 -8.39 8.91 -24.09
CA THR A 57 -7.80 9.79 -25.11
C THR A 57 -7.15 11.01 -24.46
N HIS A 58 -5.96 11.39 -24.90
CA HIS A 58 -5.21 12.54 -24.41
C HIS A 58 -5.16 12.67 -22.88
N PRO A 59 -4.65 11.67 -22.14
CA PRO A 59 -4.67 11.68 -20.68
C PRO A 59 -3.91 12.87 -20.08
N ASP A 60 -2.91 13.40 -20.77
CA ASP A 60 -2.12 14.55 -20.31
C ASP A 60 -2.94 15.85 -20.23
N GLN A 61 -4.08 15.93 -20.92
CA GLN A 61 -5.00 17.06 -20.88
C GLN A 61 -6.09 16.90 -19.80
N LEU A 62 -6.08 15.80 -19.05
CA LEU A 62 -7.08 15.55 -17.99
C LEU A 62 -6.56 16.11 -16.65
N TYR A 63 -7.37 16.96 -16.04
CA TYR A 63 -7.06 17.58 -14.75
C TYR A 63 -8.22 17.39 -13.77
N SER A 64 -7.90 17.18 -12.50
CA SER A 64 -8.83 17.27 -11.38
C SER A 64 -8.84 18.69 -10.83
N LEU A 65 -10.03 19.18 -10.46
CA LEU A 65 -10.19 20.50 -9.85
C LEU A 65 -10.03 20.38 -8.34
N HIS A 66 -9.14 21.19 -7.78
CA HIS A 66 -8.93 21.32 -6.36
C HIS A 66 -9.05 22.78 -5.96
N ALA A 67 -9.47 23.08 -4.73
CA ALA A 67 -9.42 24.44 -4.20
C ALA A 67 -8.17 24.60 -3.34
N ALA A 68 -7.17 25.29 -3.85
CA ALA A 68 -5.97 25.64 -3.10
C ALA A 68 -6.28 26.65 -2.00
N LYS A 69 -5.59 26.55 -0.85
CA LYS A 69 -5.76 27.37 0.35
C LYS A 69 -7.08 27.18 1.11
N SER A 70 -7.92 26.22 0.71
CA SER A 70 -9.07 25.84 1.50
C SER A 70 -8.66 25.07 2.75
N PRO A 71 -9.34 25.22 3.90
CA PRO A 71 -9.13 24.35 5.06
C PRO A 71 -9.37 22.87 4.76
N PHE A 72 -10.04 22.56 3.64
CA PHE A 72 -10.34 21.22 3.15
C PHE A 72 -9.36 20.75 2.06
N ASP A 73 -8.10 21.13 2.11
CA ASP A 73 -7.08 21.09 1.05
C ASP A 73 -6.83 19.72 0.39
N HIS A 74 -7.30 18.62 0.97
CA HIS A 74 -7.02 17.28 0.41
C HIS A 74 -8.19 16.58 -0.26
N GLN A 75 -9.43 17.06 -0.09
CA GLN A 75 -10.64 16.40 -0.62
C GLN A 75 -11.72 17.43 -0.97
N TRP A 76 -11.45 18.28 -1.96
CA TRP A 76 -12.46 19.23 -2.35
C TRP A 76 -13.57 18.57 -3.17
N PHE A 77 -14.75 18.56 -2.57
CA PHE A 77 -15.98 18.17 -3.23
C PHE A 77 -16.75 19.38 -3.72
N PHE A 78 -17.51 19.20 -4.78
CA PHE A 78 -18.36 20.24 -5.35
C PHE A 78 -19.82 19.86 -5.24
N SER A 79 -20.67 20.88 -5.16
CA SER A 79 -22.13 20.71 -5.23
C SER A 79 -22.57 20.52 -6.68
N THR A 80 -23.80 19.97 -6.86
CA THR A 80 -24.39 19.87 -8.20
C THR A 80 -24.58 21.24 -8.88
N PRO A 81 -25.06 22.29 -8.20
CA PRO A 81 -25.12 23.63 -8.78
C PRO A 81 -23.75 24.15 -9.24
N ALA A 82 -22.72 24.02 -8.44
CA ALA A 82 -21.35 24.41 -8.80
C ALA A 82 -20.85 23.68 -10.05
N TYR A 83 -21.04 22.36 -10.14
CA TYR A 83 -20.71 21.57 -11.32
C TYR A 83 -21.46 22.08 -12.58
N ARG A 84 -22.77 22.34 -12.49
CA ARG A 84 -23.56 22.85 -13.62
C ARG A 84 -23.09 24.21 -14.10
N ASN A 85 -22.79 25.12 -13.17
CA ASN A 85 -22.26 26.44 -13.49
C ASN A 85 -20.91 26.33 -14.19
N LEU A 86 -20.00 25.49 -13.68
CA LEU A 86 -18.72 25.22 -14.34
C LEU A 86 -18.92 24.64 -15.74
N ARG A 87 -19.75 23.62 -15.90
CA ARG A 87 -20.02 22.98 -17.19
C ARG A 87 -20.59 23.95 -18.22
N ALA A 88 -21.58 24.75 -17.82
CA ALA A 88 -22.21 25.73 -18.71
C ALA A 88 -21.25 26.82 -19.17
N SER A 89 -20.38 27.30 -18.27
CA SER A 89 -19.44 28.38 -18.52
C SER A 89 -18.16 27.93 -19.21
N SER A 90 -17.91 26.63 -19.32
CA SER A 90 -16.67 26.06 -19.87
C SER A 90 -16.77 25.59 -21.31
N ALA A 91 -17.93 25.64 -21.94
CA ALA A 91 -18.22 25.01 -23.24
C ALA A 91 -17.23 25.34 -24.37
N ASN A 92 -16.60 26.52 -24.31
CA ASN A 92 -15.64 26.99 -25.32
C ASN A 92 -14.16 26.79 -24.94
N ILE A 93 -13.87 26.34 -23.69
CA ILE A 93 -12.50 26.30 -23.16
C ILE A 93 -12.12 24.85 -22.80
N ALA A 94 -13.06 24.11 -22.19
CA ALA A 94 -12.78 22.78 -21.65
C ALA A 94 -14.07 21.95 -21.59
N SER A 95 -13.88 20.63 -21.55
CA SER A 95 -14.99 19.70 -21.29
C SER A 95 -14.91 19.26 -19.83
N VAL A 96 -15.95 19.59 -19.07
CA VAL A 96 -16.05 19.31 -17.63
C VAL A 96 -16.93 18.09 -17.40
N ILE A 97 -16.48 17.17 -16.54
CA ILE A 97 -17.19 15.97 -16.09
C ILE A 97 -17.17 15.90 -14.57
N ALA A 98 -18.17 15.21 -14.03
CA ALA A 98 -18.26 14.99 -12.60
C ALA A 98 -18.45 13.50 -12.27
N ARG A 99 -18.02 13.13 -11.08
CA ARG A 99 -18.22 11.80 -10.50
C ARG A 99 -18.52 11.89 -9.01
N SER A 100 -19.26 10.90 -8.49
CA SER A 100 -19.39 10.67 -7.04
C SER A 100 -18.24 9.84 -6.50
N GLY A 101 -18.22 9.59 -5.18
CA GLY A 101 -17.53 8.47 -4.57
C GLY A 101 -18.01 7.12 -5.12
N VAL A 102 -17.25 6.07 -4.84
CA VAL A 102 -17.70 4.69 -5.06
C VAL A 102 -18.46 4.23 -3.82
N SER A 103 -19.72 3.89 -3.99
CA SER A 103 -20.60 3.39 -2.93
C SER A 103 -21.05 1.97 -3.25
N GLN A 104 -21.57 1.30 -2.25
CA GLN A 104 -22.05 -0.07 -2.39
C GLN A 104 -23.57 -0.08 -2.60
N GLY A 105 -24.02 -1.05 -3.38
CA GLY A 105 -25.43 -1.24 -3.61
C GLY A 105 -25.77 -2.70 -3.88
N ILE A 106 -27.05 -2.97 -3.95
CA ILE A 106 -27.58 -4.28 -4.30
C ILE A 106 -28.12 -4.26 -5.70
N LEU A 107 -27.50 -5.04 -6.58
CA LEU A 107 -27.97 -5.31 -7.92
C LEU A 107 -28.76 -6.61 -7.93
N VAL A 108 -30.00 -6.56 -8.44
CA VAL A 108 -30.83 -7.74 -8.74
C VAL A 108 -30.94 -7.87 -10.25
N PRO A 109 -30.15 -8.74 -10.89
CA PRO A 109 -30.20 -8.90 -12.35
C PRO A 109 -31.43 -9.68 -12.78
N GLY A 110 -32.32 -9.09 -13.62
CA GLY A 110 -33.33 -9.81 -14.38
C GLY A 110 -34.17 -10.86 -13.63
N GLY A 111 -34.48 -10.64 -12.33
CA GLY A 111 -35.21 -11.62 -11.50
C GLY A 111 -34.29 -12.67 -10.86
N GLY A 112 -32.98 -12.51 -10.94
CA GLY A 112 -31.97 -13.36 -10.25
C GLY A 112 -31.85 -13.06 -8.76
N THR A 113 -30.86 -13.67 -8.12
CA THR A 113 -30.55 -13.41 -6.72
C THR A 113 -29.89 -12.04 -6.55
N PRO A 114 -30.18 -11.30 -5.46
CA PRO A 114 -29.50 -10.06 -5.12
C PRO A 114 -27.99 -10.26 -4.99
N VAL A 115 -27.20 -9.43 -5.64
CA VAL A 115 -25.73 -9.46 -5.62
C VAL A 115 -25.26 -8.07 -5.21
N ARG A 116 -24.25 -8.02 -4.36
CA ARG A 116 -23.57 -6.77 -4.05
C ARG A 116 -22.79 -6.28 -5.26
N ALA A 117 -22.89 -5.00 -5.56
CA ALA A 117 -22.14 -4.35 -6.61
C ALA A 117 -21.72 -2.94 -6.17
N ASP A 118 -20.47 -2.60 -6.41
CA ASP A 118 -19.94 -1.26 -6.17
C ASP A 118 -20.35 -0.34 -7.32
N PHE A 119 -20.99 0.79 -7.02
CA PHE A 119 -21.45 1.74 -8.03
C PHE A 119 -20.78 3.10 -7.90
N GLN A 120 -20.70 3.83 -9.01
CA GLN A 120 -20.27 5.22 -9.05
C GLN A 120 -21.22 6.01 -9.93
N MET A 121 -21.69 7.14 -9.43
CA MET A 121 -22.49 8.05 -10.25
C MET A 121 -21.57 9.00 -11.01
N VAL A 122 -21.89 9.22 -12.30
CA VAL A 122 -21.07 10.04 -13.20
C VAL A 122 -21.97 10.90 -14.09
N SER A 123 -21.43 12.01 -14.58
CA SER A 123 -22.16 12.86 -15.53
C SER A 123 -22.41 12.15 -16.86
N ASP A 124 -23.45 12.53 -17.58
CA ASP A 124 -23.83 11.97 -18.87
C ASP A 124 -22.70 11.95 -19.90
N ASN A 125 -21.90 13.01 -19.92
CA ASN A 125 -20.77 13.19 -20.83
C ASN A 125 -19.46 12.52 -20.36
N PHE A 126 -19.47 11.82 -19.24
CA PHE A 126 -18.26 11.25 -18.62
C PHE A 126 -17.44 10.38 -19.59
N PHE A 127 -18.05 9.38 -20.18
CA PHE A 127 -17.37 8.48 -21.12
C PHE A 127 -16.97 9.16 -22.43
N ALA A 128 -17.81 10.07 -22.92
CA ALA A 128 -17.54 10.81 -24.15
C ALA A 128 -16.34 11.74 -24.01
N VAL A 129 -16.25 12.49 -22.92
CA VAL A 129 -15.11 13.38 -22.62
C VAL A 129 -13.83 12.57 -22.39
N LEU A 130 -13.89 11.39 -21.79
CA LEU A 130 -12.77 10.48 -21.66
C LEU A 130 -12.36 9.83 -23.00
N GLY A 131 -13.21 9.96 -24.05
CA GLY A 131 -12.94 9.42 -25.38
C GLY A 131 -13.03 7.90 -25.44
N LEU A 132 -13.91 7.31 -24.63
CA LEU A 132 -14.10 5.88 -24.55
C LEU A 132 -15.17 5.41 -25.53
N SER A 133 -15.01 4.18 -25.99
CA SER A 133 -16.05 3.46 -26.78
C SER A 133 -16.52 2.24 -26.01
N PRO A 134 -17.82 1.93 -25.97
CA PRO A 134 -18.32 0.80 -25.23
C PRO A 134 -17.87 -0.52 -25.86
N ALA A 135 -17.62 -1.54 -25.02
CA ALA A 135 -17.36 -2.91 -25.49
C ALA A 135 -18.64 -3.59 -26.02
N ALA A 136 -19.80 -3.21 -25.44
CA ALA A 136 -21.11 -3.64 -25.88
C ALA A 136 -22.15 -2.55 -25.54
N GLY A 137 -23.21 -2.39 -26.35
CA GLY A 137 -24.26 -1.42 -26.12
C GLY A 137 -23.82 0.03 -26.33
N ARG A 138 -24.26 0.93 -25.45
CA ARG A 138 -24.01 2.37 -25.51
C ARG A 138 -23.64 2.94 -24.14
N PHE A 139 -23.17 4.17 -24.10
CA PHE A 139 -23.01 4.99 -22.89
C PHE A 139 -24.27 5.85 -22.65
N PHE A 140 -24.21 6.69 -21.61
CA PHE A 140 -25.31 7.57 -21.22
C PHE A 140 -25.61 8.61 -22.27
N LEU A 141 -26.89 9.00 -22.33
CA LEU A 141 -27.41 10.07 -23.19
C LEU A 141 -27.59 11.35 -22.35
N PRO A 142 -27.50 12.55 -22.95
CA PRO A 142 -27.66 13.80 -22.22
C PRO A 142 -28.99 13.94 -21.49
N SER A 143 -30.05 13.29 -21.99
CA SER A 143 -31.36 13.29 -21.35
C SER A 143 -31.41 12.48 -20.05
N GLU A 144 -30.55 11.50 -19.93
CA GLU A 144 -30.54 10.55 -18.79
C GLU A 144 -29.91 11.16 -17.50
N ASP A 145 -29.30 12.36 -17.61
CA ASP A 145 -28.72 13.09 -16.44
C ASP A 145 -29.67 14.19 -15.90
N GLN A 146 -30.82 14.45 -16.58
CA GLN A 146 -31.72 15.53 -16.22
C GLN A 146 -32.88 15.10 -15.33
N SER A 147 -33.29 13.86 -15.40
CA SER A 147 -34.38 13.31 -14.60
C SER A 147 -34.17 11.85 -14.28
N ALA A 148 -34.55 11.44 -13.08
CA ALA A 148 -34.70 10.03 -12.77
C ALA A 148 -35.83 9.46 -13.63
N GLU A 149 -35.46 8.87 -14.76
CA GLU A 149 -36.42 8.20 -15.65
C GLU A 149 -37.07 6.99 -14.97
N THR A 150 -38.09 6.42 -15.61
CA THR A 150 -38.79 5.23 -15.11
C THR A 150 -37.83 4.04 -14.88
N GLN A 151 -36.68 4.03 -15.55
CA GLN A 151 -35.60 3.03 -15.40
C GLN A 151 -34.24 3.70 -15.48
N LEU A 152 -33.39 3.45 -14.50
CA LEU A 152 -32.00 3.98 -14.46
C LEU A 152 -31.10 3.25 -15.48
N PRO A 153 -30.41 3.95 -16.39
CA PRO A 153 -29.44 3.33 -17.27
C PRO A 153 -28.16 2.95 -16.45
N VAL A 154 -27.63 1.77 -16.74
CA VAL A 154 -26.46 1.18 -16.09
C VAL A 154 -25.40 0.84 -17.10
N VAL A 155 -24.16 1.24 -16.84
CA VAL A 155 -23.00 0.79 -17.61
C VAL A 155 -22.17 -0.12 -16.72
N LEU A 156 -21.92 -1.35 -17.16
CA LEU A 156 -21.14 -2.33 -16.41
C LEU A 156 -19.64 -2.16 -16.68
N ARG A 157 -18.80 -2.43 -15.66
CA ARG A 157 -17.37 -2.63 -15.86
C ARG A 157 -17.13 -3.95 -16.58
N TYR A 158 -16.18 -3.99 -17.51
CA TYR A 158 -15.88 -5.18 -18.31
C TYR A 158 -15.56 -6.43 -17.47
N ALA A 159 -14.72 -6.27 -16.44
CA ALA A 159 -14.35 -7.41 -15.58
C ALA A 159 -15.56 -7.93 -14.79
N TYR A 160 -16.43 -7.05 -14.30
CA TYR A 160 -17.66 -7.42 -13.62
C TYR A 160 -18.65 -8.12 -14.56
N TRP A 161 -18.84 -7.60 -15.79
CA TRP A 161 -19.61 -8.26 -16.82
C TRP A 161 -19.11 -9.66 -17.15
N LYS A 162 -17.79 -9.85 -17.27
CA LYS A 162 -17.20 -11.15 -17.52
C LYS A 162 -17.38 -12.13 -16.36
N GLN A 163 -17.22 -11.65 -15.13
CA GLN A 163 -17.28 -12.48 -13.93
C GLN A 163 -18.71 -12.85 -13.53
N SER A 164 -19.63 -11.87 -13.53
CA SER A 164 -21.00 -12.04 -13.03
C SER A 164 -22.02 -12.41 -14.10
N PHE A 165 -21.74 -12.09 -15.37
CA PHE A 165 -22.63 -12.35 -16.50
C PHE A 165 -22.00 -13.23 -17.60
N GLY A 166 -20.83 -13.84 -17.35
CA GLY A 166 -20.16 -14.75 -18.29
C GLY A 166 -19.77 -14.10 -19.63
N ALA A 167 -19.66 -12.77 -19.70
CA ALA A 167 -19.41 -11.99 -20.91
C ALA A 167 -20.53 -12.16 -21.98
N ASP A 168 -21.77 -12.43 -21.55
CA ASP A 168 -22.95 -12.54 -22.46
C ASP A 168 -23.34 -11.17 -23.03
N PRO A 169 -23.24 -10.91 -24.35
CA PRO A 169 -23.66 -9.65 -24.94
C PRO A 169 -25.15 -9.37 -24.79
N ALA A 170 -25.99 -10.40 -24.62
CA ALA A 170 -27.42 -10.28 -24.40
C ALA A 170 -27.78 -9.65 -23.03
N VAL A 171 -26.81 -9.30 -22.19
CA VAL A 171 -27.01 -8.53 -20.96
C VAL A 171 -27.49 -7.10 -21.26
N VAL A 172 -27.10 -6.53 -22.40
CA VAL A 172 -27.55 -5.20 -22.84
C VAL A 172 -29.03 -5.23 -23.16
N GLY A 173 -29.77 -4.31 -22.55
CA GLY A 173 -31.23 -4.27 -22.63
C GLY A 173 -31.94 -5.09 -21.54
N LYS A 174 -31.26 -5.86 -20.72
CA LYS A 174 -31.87 -6.59 -19.59
C LYS A 174 -32.31 -5.64 -18.49
N ALA A 175 -33.55 -5.79 -18.04
CA ALA A 175 -34.07 -5.11 -16.87
C ALA A 175 -33.38 -5.65 -15.61
N SER A 176 -33.08 -4.77 -14.68
CA SER A 176 -32.46 -5.05 -13.39
C SER A 176 -33.06 -4.15 -12.33
N VAL A 177 -32.72 -4.36 -11.07
CA VAL A 177 -33.09 -3.46 -9.97
C VAL A 177 -31.85 -3.14 -9.20
N ILE A 178 -31.60 -1.86 -8.89
CA ILE A 178 -30.49 -1.42 -8.03
C ILE A 178 -31.06 -0.63 -6.86
N ASN A 179 -30.72 -1.04 -5.64
CA ASN A 179 -31.23 -0.42 -4.42
C ASN A 179 -32.77 -0.24 -4.43
N GLY A 180 -33.49 -1.19 -5.01
CA GLY A 180 -34.93 -1.12 -5.15
C GLY A 180 -35.45 -0.22 -6.29
N VAL A 181 -34.55 0.42 -7.06
CA VAL A 181 -34.92 1.27 -8.20
C VAL A 181 -34.83 0.45 -9.50
N PRO A 182 -35.86 0.47 -10.37
CA PRO A 182 -35.78 -0.19 -11.68
C PRO A 182 -34.62 0.36 -12.51
N ALA A 183 -33.86 -0.52 -13.13
CA ALA A 183 -32.71 -0.19 -13.92
C ALA A 183 -32.62 -1.01 -15.21
N ILE A 184 -31.89 -0.53 -16.20
CA ILE A 184 -31.65 -1.21 -17.47
C ILE A 184 -30.16 -1.15 -17.80
N ILE A 185 -29.55 -2.28 -18.13
CA ILE A 185 -28.17 -2.33 -18.55
C ILE A 185 -28.08 -1.81 -19.99
N VAL A 186 -27.48 -0.63 -20.19
CA VAL A 186 -27.38 0.02 -21.51
C VAL A 186 -26.05 -0.25 -22.19
N GLY A 187 -24.99 -0.61 -21.46
CA GLY A 187 -23.72 -0.88 -22.06
C GLY A 187 -22.68 -1.46 -21.11
N VAL A 188 -21.52 -1.76 -21.68
CA VAL A 188 -20.34 -2.28 -21.00
C VAL A 188 -19.15 -1.41 -21.35
N ALA A 189 -18.39 -0.97 -20.35
CA ALA A 189 -17.17 -0.20 -20.54
C ALA A 189 -16.08 -1.04 -21.23
N PRO A 190 -15.08 -0.40 -21.89
CA PRO A 190 -13.99 -1.14 -22.53
C PRO A 190 -13.11 -1.88 -21.52
N GLU A 191 -12.50 -2.99 -21.97
CA GLU A 191 -11.75 -3.93 -21.09
C GLU A 191 -10.68 -3.27 -20.23
N ARG A 192 -10.01 -2.24 -20.75
CA ARG A 192 -8.91 -1.57 -20.04
C ARG A 192 -9.34 -0.49 -19.08
N PHE A 193 -10.59 -0.06 -19.12
CA PHE A 193 -11.09 1.03 -18.29
C PHE A 193 -11.72 0.49 -17.02
N SER A 194 -11.13 0.80 -15.88
CA SER A 194 -11.61 0.42 -14.54
C SER A 194 -12.11 1.61 -13.72
N GLY A 195 -12.14 2.82 -14.30
CA GLY A 195 -12.46 4.06 -13.62
C GLY A 195 -11.32 5.07 -13.69
N VAL A 196 -11.55 6.25 -13.12
CA VAL A 196 -10.57 7.35 -13.10
C VAL A 196 -9.84 7.46 -11.76
N VAL A 197 -10.21 6.65 -10.76
CA VAL A 197 -9.58 6.62 -9.43
C VAL A 197 -8.57 5.49 -9.39
N ALA A 198 -7.32 5.82 -9.09
CA ALA A 198 -6.27 4.80 -8.97
C ALA A 198 -6.55 3.83 -7.81
N GLY A 199 -6.44 2.54 -8.06
CA GLY A 199 -6.63 1.50 -7.05
C GLY A 199 -8.10 1.13 -6.75
N THR A 200 -9.07 1.90 -7.22
CA THR A 200 -10.50 1.65 -7.00
C THR A 200 -11.22 1.43 -8.34
N ALA A 201 -12.07 0.44 -8.41
CA ALA A 201 -12.84 0.16 -9.63
C ALA A 201 -14.28 -0.16 -9.26
N PRO A 202 -15.25 0.71 -9.61
CA PRO A 202 -16.66 0.40 -9.45
C PRO A 202 -17.05 -0.76 -10.36
N ASP A 203 -18.05 -1.54 -9.96
CA ASP A 203 -18.59 -2.63 -10.79
C ASP A 203 -19.51 -2.10 -11.88
N LEU A 204 -20.15 -0.96 -11.59
CA LEU A 204 -21.06 -0.31 -12.51
C LEU A 204 -21.09 1.22 -12.34
N TRP A 205 -21.51 1.91 -13.38
CA TRP A 205 -21.74 3.35 -13.37
C TRP A 205 -23.21 3.67 -13.58
N LEU A 206 -23.67 4.71 -12.88
CA LEU A 206 -25.01 5.30 -12.94
C LEU A 206 -24.90 6.77 -13.35
N PRO A 207 -25.94 7.38 -13.96
CA PRO A 207 -25.97 8.83 -14.16
C PRO A 207 -26.13 9.55 -12.82
N LEU A 208 -25.67 10.81 -12.72
CA LEU A 208 -25.83 11.65 -11.51
C LEU A 208 -27.30 11.79 -11.11
N ALA A 209 -28.23 11.75 -12.07
CA ALA A 209 -29.66 11.79 -11.81
C ALA A 209 -30.17 10.64 -10.93
N ALA A 210 -29.44 9.54 -10.80
CA ALA A 210 -29.80 8.43 -9.91
C ALA A 210 -30.00 8.88 -8.46
N GLN A 211 -29.21 9.87 -8.02
CA GLN A 211 -29.30 10.44 -6.68
C GLN A 211 -30.70 11.02 -6.37
N GLN A 212 -31.41 11.54 -7.37
CA GLN A 212 -32.74 12.13 -7.17
C GLN A 212 -33.79 11.15 -6.61
N SER A 213 -33.55 9.86 -6.72
CA SER A 213 -34.39 8.82 -6.12
C SER A 213 -34.30 8.72 -4.61
N GLY A 214 -33.35 9.39 -3.98
CA GLY A 214 -33.04 9.28 -2.55
C GLY A 214 -32.55 7.90 -2.10
N ARG A 215 -32.25 6.99 -3.07
CA ARG A 215 -31.78 5.63 -2.83
C ARG A 215 -30.29 5.47 -3.09
N PHE A 216 -29.60 6.54 -3.49
CA PHE A 216 -28.16 6.54 -3.80
C PHE A 216 -27.50 7.69 -3.06
N VAL A 217 -27.22 7.45 -1.80
CA VAL A 217 -26.43 8.34 -0.94
C VAL A 217 -24.99 7.83 -0.94
N THR A 218 -24.05 8.72 -1.02
CA THR A 218 -22.63 8.37 -1.03
C THR A 218 -21.98 8.74 0.30
N TRP A 219 -21.13 7.90 0.81
CA TRP A 219 -20.45 8.08 2.10
C TRP A 219 -19.52 9.30 2.18
N PHE A 220 -19.21 9.87 1.00
CA PHE A 220 -18.34 11.04 0.89
C PHE A 220 -19.16 12.34 0.77
N ASP A 221 -20.45 12.28 1.04
CA ASP A 221 -21.28 13.48 1.05
C ASP A 221 -20.90 14.30 2.29
N SER A 222 -20.49 15.54 2.08
CA SER A 222 -20.22 16.47 3.15
C SER A 222 -21.19 17.63 3.12
N LEU A 223 -21.63 18.04 4.30
CA LEU A 223 -22.47 19.20 4.45
C LEU A 223 -21.60 20.42 4.69
N GLY A 224 -21.85 21.48 3.93
CA GLY A 224 -21.20 22.76 4.18
C GLY A 224 -21.60 23.34 5.54
N PRO A 225 -20.76 24.24 6.09
CA PRO A 225 -21.03 24.89 7.38
C PRO A 225 -22.43 25.52 7.44
N GLY A 226 -23.15 25.25 8.51
CA GLY A 226 -24.48 25.84 8.74
C GLY A 226 -25.57 25.41 7.76
N SER A 227 -25.35 24.32 7.04
CA SER A 227 -26.32 23.82 6.06
C SER A 227 -27.55 23.22 6.77
N GLY A 228 -28.74 23.68 6.39
CA GLY A 228 -30.00 22.96 6.61
C GLY A 228 -30.24 21.91 5.51
N ALA A 229 -29.17 21.33 4.96
CA ALA A 229 -29.27 20.46 3.81
C ALA A 229 -29.78 19.07 4.20
N ASP A 230 -30.66 18.53 3.35
CA ASP A 230 -31.16 17.17 3.49
C ASP A 230 -30.42 16.26 2.51
N ILE A 231 -29.58 15.35 3.04
CA ILE A 231 -28.79 14.40 2.25
C ILE A 231 -29.65 13.35 1.52
N ARG A 232 -30.93 13.27 1.80
CA ARG A 232 -31.89 12.38 1.13
C ARG A 232 -32.72 13.06 0.07
N ALA A 233 -32.83 14.37 0.19
CA ALA A 233 -33.46 15.14 -0.86
C ALA A 233 -32.57 15.17 -2.11
N SER A 234 -33.17 15.57 -3.21
CA SER A 234 -32.40 15.75 -4.45
C SER A 234 -31.30 16.80 -4.26
N TYR A 235 -30.06 16.44 -4.59
CA TYR A 235 -28.90 17.34 -4.53
C TYR A 235 -28.85 18.37 -5.67
N GLN A 236 -29.79 18.30 -6.59
CA GLN A 236 -29.84 19.13 -7.80
C GLN A 236 -29.75 20.62 -7.55
N ASN A 237 -30.34 21.10 -6.45
CA ASN A 237 -30.44 22.52 -6.10
C ASN A 237 -29.80 22.84 -4.74
N GLN A 238 -29.15 21.89 -4.10
CA GLN A 238 -28.51 22.08 -2.79
C GLN A 238 -27.06 22.51 -2.98
N GLN A 239 -26.77 23.80 -2.75
CA GLN A 239 -25.42 24.37 -2.86
C GLN A 239 -24.48 23.91 -1.74
N SER A 240 -25.04 23.54 -0.59
CA SER A 240 -24.29 23.16 0.62
C SER A 240 -24.02 21.65 0.74
N VAL A 241 -24.44 20.84 -0.25
CA VAL A 241 -24.13 19.40 -0.29
C VAL A 241 -22.99 19.16 -1.26
N PHE A 242 -21.84 18.73 -0.73
CA PHE A 242 -20.61 18.48 -1.47
C PHE A 242 -20.40 16.97 -1.63
N TRP A 243 -20.46 16.47 -2.86
CA TRP A 243 -20.41 15.06 -3.16
C TRP A 243 -19.76 14.70 -4.49
N LEU A 244 -19.42 15.72 -5.31
CA LEU A 244 -18.87 15.56 -6.64
C LEU A 244 -17.40 15.92 -6.69
N TRP A 245 -16.60 15.04 -7.26
CA TRP A 245 -15.27 15.36 -7.79
C TRP A 245 -15.41 15.81 -9.24
N ILE A 246 -14.71 16.86 -9.59
CA ILE A 246 -14.78 17.42 -10.94
C ILE A 246 -13.46 17.19 -11.64
N LEU A 247 -13.54 16.61 -12.84
CA LEU A 247 -12.44 16.52 -13.78
C LEU A 247 -12.74 17.36 -15.02
N ALA A 248 -11.69 17.85 -15.63
CA ALA A 248 -11.82 18.62 -16.87
C ALA A 248 -10.72 18.22 -17.86
N ARG A 249 -11.12 18.17 -19.13
CA ARG A 249 -10.18 18.08 -20.24
C ARG A 249 -9.85 19.49 -20.70
N VAL A 250 -8.62 19.93 -20.47
CA VAL A 250 -8.14 21.29 -20.76
C VAL A 250 -6.90 21.19 -21.64
N PRO A 251 -6.86 21.87 -22.80
CA PRO A 251 -5.60 22.01 -23.55
C PRO A 251 -4.55 22.75 -22.73
N ASP A 252 -3.29 22.34 -22.84
CA ASP A 252 -2.19 22.90 -22.02
C ASP A 252 -2.04 24.42 -22.13
N VAL A 253 -2.31 24.98 -23.29
CA VAL A 253 -2.25 26.43 -23.57
C VAL A 253 -3.29 27.22 -22.75
N GLU A 254 -4.39 26.60 -22.37
CA GLU A 254 -5.51 27.25 -21.69
C GLU A 254 -5.56 26.97 -20.18
N LYS A 255 -4.62 26.20 -19.65
CA LYS A 255 -4.61 25.75 -18.25
C LYS A 255 -4.71 26.88 -17.22
N SER A 256 -3.90 27.92 -17.35
CA SER A 256 -3.89 29.05 -16.41
C SER A 256 -5.13 29.94 -16.54
N SER A 257 -5.59 30.17 -17.76
CA SER A 257 -6.80 30.95 -18.03
C SER A 257 -8.06 30.21 -17.55
N ALA A 258 -8.13 28.89 -17.74
CA ALA A 258 -9.22 28.07 -17.22
C ALA A 258 -9.30 28.09 -15.69
N ALA A 259 -8.19 27.92 -15.00
CA ALA A 259 -8.14 27.95 -13.53
C ALA A 259 -8.60 29.31 -12.98
N ALA A 260 -8.13 30.43 -13.56
CA ALA A 260 -8.53 31.78 -13.17
C ALA A 260 -10.04 32.00 -13.38
N ARG A 261 -10.56 31.62 -14.55
CA ARG A 261 -11.98 31.77 -14.86
C ARG A 261 -12.86 30.89 -13.99
N TRP A 262 -12.46 29.68 -13.70
CA TRP A 262 -13.21 28.80 -12.80
C TRP A 262 -13.18 29.28 -11.36
N THR A 263 -12.10 29.91 -10.92
CA THR A 263 -12.07 30.60 -9.63
C THR A 263 -13.13 31.71 -9.57
N GLU A 264 -13.24 32.53 -10.63
CA GLU A 264 -14.26 33.59 -10.72
C GLU A 264 -15.70 33.01 -10.71
N ILE A 265 -15.93 31.93 -11.46
CA ILE A 265 -17.24 31.24 -11.53
C ILE A 265 -17.64 30.65 -10.17
N LEU A 266 -16.69 30.11 -9.42
CA LEU A 266 -16.94 29.48 -8.12
C LEU A 266 -16.84 30.46 -6.95
N GLN A 267 -16.46 31.69 -7.17
CA GLN A 267 -16.37 32.69 -6.09
C GLN A 267 -17.70 32.85 -5.33
N PRO A 268 -18.89 32.88 -5.96
CA PRO A 268 -20.16 32.90 -5.22
C PRO A 268 -20.38 31.70 -4.32
N ASP A 269 -19.92 30.49 -4.73
CA ASP A 269 -19.98 29.29 -3.92
C ASP A 269 -18.99 29.37 -2.73
N PHE A 270 -17.78 29.89 -2.95
CA PHE A 270 -16.82 30.16 -1.87
C PHE A 270 -17.34 31.22 -0.89
N ASP A 271 -17.93 32.30 -1.39
CA ASP A 271 -18.51 33.35 -0.54
C ASP A 271 -19.67 32.83 0.30
N LEU A 272 -20.50 31.96 -0.27
CA LEU A 272 -21.61 31.32 0.44
C LEU A 272 -21.09 30.45 1.60
N LEU A 273 -20.08 29.61 1.34
CA LEU A 273 -19.43 28.78 2.34
C LEU A 273 -18.73 29.62 3.41
N ALA A 274 -18.01 30.65 3.00
CA ALA A 274 -17.32 31.55 3.91
C ALA A 274 -18.31 32.26 4.84
N ASN A 275 -19.45 32.69 4.31
CA ASN A 275 -20.51 33.33 5.11
C ASN A 275 -21.21 32.37 6.09
N ALA A 276 -21.23 31.08 5.76
CA ALA A 276 -21.78 30.03 6.63
C ALA A 276 -20.80 29.62 7.73
N SER A 277 -19.49 29.78 7.51
CA SER A 277 -18.48 29.51 8.55
C SER A 277 -18.50 30.60 9.65
N LYS A 278 -18.47 30.16 10.88
CA LYS A 278 -18.41 31.00 12.08
C LYS A 278 -16.98 31.33 12.49
N ASP A 279 -15.99 30.51 12.09
CA ASP A 279 -14.58 30.79 12.34
C ASP A 279 -14.06 31.87 11.35
N PRO A 280 -13.61 33.04 11.88
CA PRO A 280 -13.03 34.10 11.05
C PRO A 280 -11.83 33.64 10.22
N HIS A 281 -11.01 32.72 10.73
CA HIS A 281 -9.83 32.23 10.04
C HIS A 281 -10.21 31.29 8.90
N GLU A 282 -11.12 30.36 9.16
CA GLU A 282 -11.69 29.48 8.13
C GLU A 282 -12.40 30.30 7.05
N ARG A 283 -13.20 31.28 7.43
CA ARG A 283 -13.87 32.21 6.50
C ARG A 283 -12.88 32.89 5.56
N GLU A 284 -11.81 33.45 6.11
CA GLU A 284 -10.76 34.10 5.31
C GLU A 284 -10.09 33.09 4.35
N GLN A 285 -9.78 31.90 4.81
CA GLN A 285 -9.20 30.86 3.97
C GLN A 285 -10.13 30.46 2.84
N ILE A 286 -11.43 30.25 3.10
CA ILE A 286 -12.41 29.89 2.09
C ILE A 286 -12.55 31.04 1.06
N GLN A 287 -12.63 32.30 1.48
CA GLN A 287 -12.69 33.44 0.57
C GLN A 287 -11.43 33.58 -0.32
N GLN A 288 -10.27 33.19 0.20
CA GLN A 288 -9.01 33.21 -0.55
C GLN A 288 -8.82 31.96 -1.39
N SER A 289 -9.74 30.99 -1.36
CA SER A 289 -9.63 29.77 -2.16
C SER A 289 -9.54 30.05 -3.65
N ARG A 290 -8.74 29.27 -4.34
CA ARG A 290 -8.49 29.39 -5.79
C ARG A 290 -8.53 27.99 -6.42
N VAL A 291 -9.12 27.90 -7.59
CA VAL A 291 -9.12 26.65 -8.35
C VAL A 291 -7.71 26.31 -8.81
N GLN A 292 -7.25 25.15 -8.44
CA GLN A 292 -6.00 24.56 -8.89
C GLN A 292 -6.29 23.32 -9.74
N LEU A 293 -5.60 23.21 -10.87
CA LEU A 293 -5.68 22.07 -11.76
C LEU A 293 -4.54 21.10 -11.46
N VAL A 294 -4.90 19.96 -10.91
CA VAL A 294 -3.98 18.85 -10.61
C VAL A 294 -4.07 17.82 -11.72
N SER A 295 -2.93 17.39 -12.28
CA SER A 295 -2.94 16.39 -13.35
C SER A 295 -3.61 15.09 -12.92
N ALA A 296 -4.62 14.66 -13.67
CA ALA A 296 -5.31 13.39 -13.53
C ALA A 296 -4.92 12.37 -14.63
N ALA A 297 -3.81 12.62 -15.34
CA ALA A 297 -3.32 11.76 -16.43
C ALA A 297 -3.17 10.28 -16.06
N SER A 298 -2.85 10.01 -14.81
CA SER A 298 -2.69 8.65 -14.29
C SER A 298 -3.72 8.28 -13.22
N GLY A 299 -4.86 8.98 -13.22
CA GLY A 299 -5.94 8.79 -12.26
C GLY A 299 -5.88 9.73 -11.07
N GLU A 300 -7.03 9.87 -10.41
CA GLU A 300 -7.22 10.62 -9.18
C GLU A 300 -7.01 9.71 -7.96
N GLY A 301 -6.97 10.32 -6.78
CA GLY A 301 -7.08 9.67 -5.49
C GLY A 301 -5.82 9.74 -4.64
N THR A 302 -6.01 9.46 -3.35
CA THR A 302 -4.98 9.47 -2.30
C THR A 302 -3.99 8.31 -2.43
N PHE A 303 -4.34 7.26 -3.20
CA PHE A 303 -3.55 6.04 -3.38
C PHE A 303 -2.08 6.34 -3.73
N ARG A 304 -1.84 7.33 -4.61
CA ARG A 304 -0.48 7.74 -4.95
C ARG A 304 0.26 8.38 -3.79
N ALA A 305 -0.37 9.30 -3.08
CA ALA A 305 0.24 9.95 -1.92
C ALA A 305 0.57 8.92 -0.86
N GLU A 306 -0.33 7.97 -0.65
CA GLU A 306 -0.22 6.94 0.38
C GLU A 306 0.86 5.87 0.07
N TYR A 307 0.93 5.39 -1.18
CA TYR A 307 1.83 4.29 -1.57
C TYR A 307 3.12 4.72 -2.25
N SER A 308 3.31 6.01 -2.60
CA SER A 308 4.52 6.47 -3.29
C SER A 308 5.80 6.23 -2.50
N GLN A 309 5.86 6.67 -1.24
CA GLN A 309 7.04 6.48 -0.40
C GLN A 309 7.34 5.00 -0.13
N PRO A 310 6.35 4.16 0.27
CA PRO A 310 6.54 2.72 0.39
C PRO A 310 7.10 2.06 -0.87
N LEU A 311 6.54 2.34 -2.04
CA LEU A 311 6.98 1.73 -3.29
C LEU A 311 8.38 2.16 -3.72
N ILE A 312 8.74 3.43 -3.51
CA ILE A 312 10.10 3.93 -3.76
C ILE A 312 11.11 3.25 -2.83
N LEU A 313 10.76 3.08 -1.54
CA LEU A 313 11.59 2.35 -0.58
C LEU A 313 11.81 0.90 -1.03
N LEU A 314 10.74 0.21 -1.40
CA LEU A 314 10.83 -1.17 -1.89
C LEU A 314 11.67 -1.28 -3.16
N MET A 315 11.58 -0.31 -4.08
CA MET A 315 12.43 -0.25 -5.27
C MET A 315 13.91 -0.07 -4.89
N ALA A 316 14.23 0.81 -3.95
CA ALA A 316 15.59 1.00 -3.46
C ALA A 316 16.13 -0.29 -2.82
N MET A 317 15.33 -0.99 -2.01
CA MET A 317 15.69 -2.27 -1.42
C MET A 317 15.91 -3.37 -2.47
N ALA A 318 15.03 -3.47 -3.47
CA ALA A 318 15.18 -4.41 -4.57
C ALA A 318 16.47 -4.14 -5.37
N ALA A 319 16.79 -2.88 -5.63
CA ALA A 319 18.03 -2.47 -6.28
C ALA A 319 19.26 -2.83 -5.44
N LEU A 320 19.20 -2.68 -4.11
CA LEU A 320 20.26 -3.10 -3.21
C LEU A 320 20.46 -4.62 -3.19
N VAL A 321 19.38 -5.39 -3.19
CA VAL A 321 19.44 -6.87 -3.30
C VAL A 321 20.11 -7.28 -4.61
N LEU A 322 19.75 -6.63 -5.73
CA LEU A 322 20.40 -6.85 -7.01
C LEU A 322 21.89 -6.51 -6.97
N PHE A 323 22.24 -5.38 -6.37
CA PHE A 323 23.63 -4.95 -6.21
C PHE A 323 24.44 -5.99 -5.40
N VAL A 324 23.91 -6.46 -4.26
CA VAL A 324 24.51 -7.54 -3.46
C VAL A 324 24.66 -8.81 -4.28
N GLY A 325 23.65 -9.16 -5.09
CA GLY A 325 23.71 -10.28 -6.04
C GLY A 325 24.81 -10.12 -7.08
N CYS A 326 24.95 -8.94 -7.69
CA CYS A 326 26.01 -8.63 -8.65
C CYS A 326 27.41 -8.75 -8.01
N VAL A 327 27.60 -8.23 -6.79
CA VAL A 327 28.84 -8.35 -6.04
C VAL A 327 29.20 -9.81 -5.78
N ASN A 328 28.21 -10.61 -5.41
CA ASN A 328 28.40 -12.05 -5.18
C ASN A 328 28.80 -12.79 -6.45
N LEU A 329 28.12 -12.51 -7.56
CA LEU A 329 28.44 -13.08 -8.88
C LEU A 329 29.83 -12.63 -9.35
N ALA A 330 30.20 -11.35 -9.16
CA ALA A 330 31.51 -10.84 -9.49
C ALA A 330 32.63 -11.57 -8.69
N ASN A 331 32.40 -11.84 -7.40
CA ASN A 331 33.32 -12.62 -6.57
C ASN A 331 33.44 -14.06 -7.07
N LEU A 332 32.33 -14.73 -7.42
CA LEU A 332 32.33 -16.10 -7.96
C LEU A 332 33.04 -16.16 -9.32
N GLN A 333 32.83 -15.17 -10.18
CA GLN A 333 33.53 -15.05 -11.46
C GLN A 333 35.01 -14.84 -11.28
N LEU A 334 35.43 -13.97 -10.35
CA LEU A 334 36.83 -13.74 -10.04
C LEU A 334 37.53 -15.04 -9.62
N VAL A 335 36.91 -15.82 -8.73
CA VAL A 335 37.39 -17.14 -8.31
C VAL A 335 37.57 -18.08 -9.49
N ARG A 336 36.58 -18.13 -10.37
CA ARG A 336 36.60 -19.00 -11.58
C ARG A 336 37.69 -18.60 -12.55
N LEU A 337 37.88 -17.30 -12.79
CA LEU A 337 38.92 -16.79 -13.69
C LEU A 337 40.31 -17.06 -13.15
N LEU A 338 40.56 -16.98 -11.84
CA LEU A 338 41.84 -17.31 -11.23
C LEU A 338 42.16 -18.81 -11.33
N ASN A 339 41.18 -19.67 -11.15
CA ASN A 339 41.35 -21.13 -11.36
C ASN A 339 41.67 -21.50 -12.84
N ARG A 340 41.31 -20.65 -13.80
CA ARG A 340 41.57 -20.84 -15.23
C ARG A 340 42.77 -20.03 -15.72
N GLN A 341 43.51 -19.38 -14.82
CA GLN A 341 44.59 -18.47 -15.20
C GLN A 341 45.67 -19.17 -16.03
N ARG A 342 46.06 -20.41 -15.69
CA ARG A 342 47.02 -21.22 -16.49
C ARG A 342 46.52 -21.45 -17.93
N GLU A 343 45.28 -21.86 -18.11
CA GLU A 343 44.63 -22.04 -19.41
C GLU A 343 44.64 -20.74 -20.23
N LEU A 344 44.24 -19.62 -19.59
CA LEU A 344 44.23 -18.31 -20.26
C LEU A 344 45.62 -17.82 -20.63
N SER A 345 46.64 -18.08 -19.79
CA SER A 345 48.04 -17.73 -20.07
C SER A 345 48.59 -18.50 -21.24
N VAL A 346 48.31 -19.83 -21.36
CA VAL A 346 48.68 -20.64 -22.53
C VAL A 346 48.05 -20.10 -23.81
N ARG A 347 46.78 -19.69 -23.77
CA ARG A 347 46.12 -19.09 -24.96
C ARG A 347 46.75 -17.77 -25.38
N VAL A 348 47.17 -16.93 -24.44
CA VAL A 348 47.86 -15.66 -24.73
C VAL A 348 49.26 -15.95 -25.34
N SER A 349 50.00 -16.94 -24.82
CA SER A 349 51.28 -17.32 -25.37
C SER A 349 51.19 -17.91 -26.77
N LEU A 350 50.05 -18.52 -27.12
CA LEU A 350 49.73 -19.00 -28.47
C LEU A 350 49.19 -17.89 -29.40
N GLY A 351 49.23 -16.60 -28.97
CA GLY A 351 48.88 -15.45 -29.81
C GLY A 351 47.42 -15.01 -29.73
N ALA A 352 46.62 -15.49 -28.74
CA ALA A 352 45.24 -14.98 -28.57
C ALA A 352 45.26 -13.53 -28.11
N SER A 353 44.54 -12.64 -28.80
CA SER A 353 44.39 -11.24 -28.41
C SER A 353 43.54 -11.09 -27.14
N ARG A 354 43.86 -10.08 -26.30
CA ARG A 354 43.11 -9.77 -25.06
C ARG A 354 41.64 -9.57 -25.34
N TRP A 355 41.30 -8.94 -26.48
CA TRP A 355 39.93 -8.70 -26.89
C TRP A 355 39.16 -10.00 -27.20
N ARG A 356 39.82 -10.96 -27.79
CA ARG A 356 39.24 -12.30 -28.08
C ARG A 356 38.88 -13.04 -26.78
N LEU A 357 39.76 -13.00 -25.79
CA LEU A 357 39.51 -13.60 -24.48
C LEU A 357 38.35 -12.88 -23.74
N LEU A 358 38.37 -11.53 -23.74
CA LEU A 358 37.28 -10.74 -23.14
C LEU A 358 35.92 -11.08 -23.77
N ARG A 359 35.86 -11.10 -25.10
CA ARG A 359 34.64 -11.45 -25.84
C ARG A 359 34.14 -12.87 -25.49
N GLN A 360 35.02 -13.84 -25.38
CA GLN A 360 34.65 -15.20 -25.02
C GLN A 360 34.09 -15.30 -23.61
N LEU A 361 34.67 -14.58 -22.62
CA LEU A 361 34.17 -14.52 -21.26
C LEU A 361 32.80 -13.83 -21.22
N LEU A 362 32.65 -12.70 -21.92
CA LEU A 362 31.36 -12.00 -22.02
C LEU A 362 30.29 -12.86 -22.71
N ALA A 363 30.64 -13.68 -23.71
CA ALA A 363 29.67 -14.59 -24.33
C ALA A 363 29.18 -15.68 -23.37
N GLU A 364 30.09 -16.19 -22.49
CA GLU A 364 29.71 -17.15 -21.43
C GLU A 364 28.77 -16.54 -20.42
N ASP A 365 29.04 -15.31 -19.96
CA ASP A 365 28.23 -14.59 -19.02
C ASP A 365 26.90 -14.11 -19.60
N LEU A 366 26.91 -13.71 -20.87
CA LEU A 366 25.68 -13.35 -21.59
C LEU A 366 24.74 -14.57 -21.73
N LEU A 367 25.29 -15.76 -21.98
CA LEU A 367 24.50 -16.98 -22.02
C LEU A 367 23.87 -17.29 -20.64
N LEU A 368 24.65 -17.16 -19.57
CA LEU A 368 24.15 -17.34 -18.21
C LEU A 368 23.05 -16.34 -17.87
N ALA A 369 23.27 -15.07 -18.21
CA ALA A 369 22.29 -14.01 -17.99
C ALA A 369 21.02 -14.25 -18.82
N ALA A 370 21.12 -14.67 -20.05
CA ALA A 370 19.98 -15.03 -20.92
C ALA A 370 19.19 -16.22 -20.36
N LEU A 371 19.90 -17.26 -19.85
CA LEU A 371 19.27 -18.39 -19.17
C LEU A 371 18.59 -17.98 -17.86
N GLY A 372 19.08 -16.94 -17.18
CA GLY A 372 18.48 -16.36 -15.99
C GLY A 372 17.26 -15.46 -16.27
N ALA A 373 17.13 -14.91 -17.47
CA ALA A 373 16.07 -13.96 -17.82
C ALA A 373 14.67 -14.59 -17.78
N PHE A 374 14.51 -15.81 -18.28
CA PHE A 374 13.22 -16.49 -18.24
C PHE A 374 12.74 -16.83 -16.82
N PRO A 375 13.55 -17.45 -15.95
CA PRO A 375 13.20 -17.60 -14.53
C PRO A 375 12.94 -16.25 -13.83
N ALA A 376 13.70 -15.20 -14.17
CA ALA A 376 13.47 -13.86 -13.60
C ALA A 376 12.08 -13.32 -13.96
N PHE A 377 11.64 -13.50 -15.20
CA PHE A 377 10.29 -13.12 -15.61
C PHE A 377 9.21 -13.92 -14.86
N LEU A 378 9.40 -15.23 -14.68
CA LEU A 378 8.47 -16.04 -13.89
C LEU A 378 8.41 -15.62 -12.42
N VAL A 379 9.57 -15.34 -11.81
CA VAL A 379 9.67 -14.82 -10.44
C VAL A 379 8.95 -13.46 -10.36
N SER A 380 9.17 -12.57 -11.34
CA SER A 380 8.47 -11.27 -11.38
C SER A 380 6.95 -11.47 -11.36
N ARG A 381 6.40 -12.28 -12.26
CA ARG A 381 4.95 -12.51 -12.35
C ARG A 381 4.36 -13.12 -11.08
N ALA A 382 5.04 -14.12 -10.51
CA ALA A 382 4.62 -14.75 -9.26
C ALA A 382 4.66 -13.75 -8.08
N THR A 383 5.74 -12.96 -8.02
CA THR A 383 5.91 -11.96 -6.96
C THR A 383 4.89 -10.83 -7.10
N SER A 384 4.68 -10.27 -8.30
CA SER A 384 3.67 -9.21 -8.53
C SER A 384 2.26 -9.68 -8.15
N ALA A 385 1.88 -10.91 -8.53
CA ALA A 385 0.59 -11.48 -8.16
C ALA A 385 0.44 -11.68 -6.64
N LEU A 386 1.51 -12.11 -5.96
CA LEU A 386 1.55 -12.29 -4.51
C LEU A 386 1.45 -10.93 -3.79
N LEU A 387 2.18 -9.93 -4.28
CA LEU A 387 2.18 -8.57 -3.73
C LEU A 387 0.80 -7.92 -3.83
N LEU A 388 0.14 -8.06 -4.99
CA LEU A 388 -1.21 -7.54 -5.18
C LEU A 388 -2.21 -8.22 -4.24
N ARG A 389 -2.10 -9.55 -4.05
CA ARG A 389 -2.93 -10.28 -3.07
C ARG A 389 -2.68 -9.82 -1.63
N TRP A 390 -1.44 -9.51 -1.26
CA TRP A 390 -1.11 -9.04 0.09
C TRP A 390 -1.48 -7.57 0.33
N ALA A 391 -1.48 -6.76 -0.73
CA ALA A 391 -1.92 -5.38 -0.69
C ALA A 391 -3.44 -5.25 -0.68
N SER A 392 -4.14 -6.19 -1.35
CA SER A 392 -5.60 -6.26 -1.35
C SER A 392 -6.08 -6.82 -0.02
N THR A 393 -6.84 -6.06 0.73
CA THR A 393 -7.41 -6.43 2.02
C THR A 393 -8.92 -6.38 1.98
N GLY A 394 -9.56 -7.24 2.74
CA GLY A 394 -11.01 -7.32 2.78
C GLY A 394 -11.64 -7.71 1.44
N ASP A 395 -12.89 -7.32 1.25
CA ASP A 395 -13.70 -7.61 0.07
C ASP A 395 -13.37 -6.72 -1.14
N ARG A 396 -12.50 -5.72 -0.99
CA ARG A 396 -12.15 -4.76 -2.06
C ARG A 396 -10.74 -5.02 -2.60
N PRO A 397 -10.61 -5.74 -3.73
CA PRO A 397 -9.31 -5.93 -4.36
C PRO A 397 -8.81 -4.60 -4.96
N ILE A 398 -7.53 -4.32 -4.75
CA ILE A 398 -6.87 -3.17 -5.40
C ILE A 398 -6.88 -3.41 -6.91
N ALA A 399 -7.54 -2.54 -7.64
CA ALA A 399 -7.66 -2.61 -9.10
C ALA A 399 -6.45 -1.92 -9.76
N LEU A 400 -5.37 -2.68 -9.99
CA LEU A 400 -4.22 -2.23 -10.78
C LEU A 400 -4.06 -3.10 -12.03
N ASP A 401 -3.80 -2.48 -13.18
CA ASP A 401 -3.48 -3.20 -14.41
C ASP A 401 -2.00 -3.58 -14.41
N LEU A 402 -1.71 -4.86 -14.10
CA LEU A 402 -0.37 -5.44 -14.09
C LEU A 402 -0.04 -6.16 -15.42
N ARG A 403 -0.62 -5.73 -16.53
CA ARG A 403 -0.25 -6.27 -17.84
C ARG A 403 1.15 -5.76 -18.22
N PRO A 404 2.06 -6.64 -18.66
CA PRO A 404 3.40 -6.22 -19.03
C PRO A 404 3.36 -5.30 -20.26
N GLY A 405 3.67 -4.03 -20.05
CA GLY A 405 3.89 -3.05 -21.09
C GLY A 405 5.34 -3.07 -21.62
N TRP A 406 5.62 -2.28 -22.65
CA TRP A 406 6.97 -2.12 -23.19
C TRP A 406 7.94 -1.51 -22.16
N GLU A 407 7.41 -0.72 -21.20
CA GLU A 407 8.16 -0.10 -20.10
C GLU A 407 8.80 -1.14 -19.20
N LEU A 408 8.08 -2.23 -18.89
CA LEU A 408 8.61 -3.34 -18.12
C LEU A 408 9.75 -4.04 -18.84
N PHE A 409 9.62 -4.24 -20.15
CA PHE A 409 10.69 -4.85 -20.96
C PHE A 409 11.90 -3.92 -21.10
N ALA A 410 11.69 -2.62 -21.28
CA ALA A 410 12.75 -1.62 -21.34
C ALA A 410 13.51 -1.53 -20.01
N PHE A 411 12.79 -1.48 -18.88
CA PHE A 411 13.40 -1.52 -17.54
C PHE A 411 14.16 -2.85 -17.33
N GLY A 412 13.55 -3.98 -17.69
CA GLY A 412 14.19 -5.30 -17.61
C GLY A 412 15.48 -5.37 -18.42
N ALA A 413 15.49 -4.83 -19.64
CA ALA A 413 16.69 -4.75 -20.46
C ALA A 413 17.77 -3.86 -19.82
N ALA A 414 17.38 -2.73 -19.23
CA ALA A 414 18.32 -1.84 -18.54
C ALA A 414 18.94 -2.53 -17.31
N VAL A 415 18.12 -3.19 -16.49
CA VAL A 415 18.56 -3.95 -15.31
C VAL A 415 19.46 -5.13 -15.73
N PHE A 416 19.09 -5.85 -16.79
CA PHE A 416 19.89 -6.93 -17.36
C PHE A 416 21.26 -6.44 -17.82
N LEU A 417 21.33 -5.34 -18.57
CA LEU A 417 22.58 -4.75 -19.04
C LEU A 417 23.44 -4.24 -17.87
N ALA A 418 22.84 -3.55 -16.90
CA ALA A 418 23.54 -3.07 -15.70
C ALA A 418 24.15 -4.25 -14.92
N THR A 419 23.38 -5.33 -14.78
CA THR A 419 23.82 -6.55 -14.11
C THR A 419 25.01 -7.19 -14.88
N LEU A 420 24.88 -7.34 -16.19
CA LEU A 420 25.94 -7.90 -17.05
C LEU A 420 27.23 -7.09 -16.94
N VAL A 421 27.15 -5.77 -16.95
CA VAL A 421 28.31 -4.88 -16.77
C VAL A 421 28.91 -5.07 -15.37
N GLY A 422 28.08 -5.11 -14.33
CA GLY A 422 28.52 -5.18 -12.94
C GLY A 422 29.29 -6.48 -12.61
N PHE A 423 28.76 -7.63 -13.02
CA PHE A 423 29.38 -8.91 -12.64
C PHE A 423 30.34 -9.49 -13.69
N SER A 424 30.25 -9.13 -14.96
CA SER A 424 31.03 -9.73 -16.06
C SER A 424 32.14 -8.80 -16.54
N PHE A 425 31.78 -7.59 -16.96
CA PHE A 425 32.71 -6.69 -17.63
C PHE A 425 33.83 -6.22 -16.71
N LEU A 426 33.51 -5.79 -15.48
CA LEU A 426 34.50 -5.25 -14.54
C LEU A 426 35.59 -6.27 -14.14
N PRO A 427 35.25 -7.52 -13.72
CA PRO A 427 36.24 -8.54 -13.42
C PRO A 427 37.06 -8.95 -14.64
N ALA A 428 36.41 -9.17 -15.80
CA ALA A 428 37.09 -9.62 -17.02
C ALA A 428 38.05 -8.54 -17.56
N TRP A 429 37.64 -7.27 -17.57
CA TRP A 429 38.49 -6.14 -18.00
C TRP A 429 39.74 -5.97 -17.12
N ARG A 430 39.58 -6.15 -15.81
CA ARG A 430 40.74 -6.09 -14.88
C ARG A 430 41.76 -7.21 -15.12
N ILE A 431 41.27 -8.43 -15.27
CA ILE A 431 42.17 -9.57 -15.52
C ILE A 431 42.85 -9.44 -16.90
N SER A 432 42.18 -8.93 -17.92
CA SER A 432 42.75 -8.69 -19.24
C SER A 432 43.88 -7.62 -19.21
N ARG A 433 43.87 -6.70 -18.26
CA ARG A 433 44.89 -5.66 -18.05
C ARG A 433 46.08 -6.14 -17.20
N SER A 434 45.92 -7.22 -16.44
CA SER A 434 47.05 -7.81 -15.72
C SER A 434 48.04 -8.44 -16.73
N ASN A 435 49.33 -8.27 -16.47
CA ASN A 435 50.40 -8.83 -17.35
C ASN A 435 50.45 -10.36 -17.25
N LEU A 436 49.56 -11.02 -17.98
CA LEU A 436 49.49 -12.49 -18.06
C LEU A 436 50.77 -13.13 -18.59
N ALA A 437 51.56 -12.42 -19.42
CA ALA A 437 52.80 -12.89 -19.97
C ALA A 437 53.96 -13.02 -18.93
N THR A 438 53.97 -12.12 -17.93
CA THR A 438 55.04 -12.14 -16.90
C THR A 438 54.82 -13.20 -15.83
N SER A 439 53.61 -13.77 -15.72
CA SER A 439 53.30 -14.84 -14.75
C SER A 439 53.95 -16.20 -15.07
N MET A 440 54.43 -16.38 -16.32
CA MET A 440 55.13 -17.62 -16.75
C MET A 440 56.65 -17.60 -16.49
N THR A 441 57.23 -16.40 -16.40
CA THR A 441 58.69 -16.26 -16.31
C THR A 441 59.23 -15.98 -14.94
N SER A 442 58.39 -15.55 -13.99
CA SER A 442 58.84 -15.17 -12.65
C SER A 442 58.37 -16.18 -11.61
N ARG A 443 59.27 -17.10 -11.26
CA ARG A 443 59.14 -17.98 -10.06
C ARG A 443 59.37 -17.25 -8.74
N SER A 444 59.61 -15.92 -8.70
CA SER A 444 60.01 -15.21 -7.51
C SER A 444 59.33 -13.83 -7.36
N SER A 445 58.81 -13.54 -6.18
CA SER A 445 58.37 -12.23 -5.59
C SER A 445 57.32 -11.35 -6.26
N SER A 446 57.17 -11.34 -7.58
CA SER A 446 56.16 -10.52 -8.29
C SER A 446 54.74 -11.14 -8.27
N SER A 447 54.62 -12.47 -8.13
CA SER A 447 53.34 -13.17 -8.00
C SER A 447 52.65 -12.84 -6.64
N LEU A 448 53.41 -12.54 -5.58
CA LEU A 448 52.91 -12.18 -4.25
C LEU A 448 52.21 -10.81 -4.25
N SER A 449 52.66 -9.82 -5.06
CA SER A 449 52.08 -8.48 -5.10
C SER A 449 50.77 -8.43 -5.86
N GLN A 450 50.61 -9.19 -6.96
CA GLN A 450 49.42 -9.26 -7.76
C GLN A 450 48.29 -10.02 -7.06
N GLY A 451 48.61 -11.11 -6.36
CA GLY A 451 47.67 -11.83 -5.49
C GLY A 451 47.14 -10.97 -4.33
N ARG A 452 47.97 -10.08 -3.77
CA ARG A 452 47.55 -9.13 -2.70
C ARG A 452 46.53 -8.10 -3.19
N SER A 453 46.69 -7.54 -4.40
CA SER A 453 45.74 -6.55 -4.94
C SER A 453 44.36 -7.17 -5.20
N THR A 454 44.30 -8.32 -5.86
CA THR A 454 43.05 -9.00 -6.18
C THR A 454 42.30 -9.42 -4.90
N ARG A 455 43.06 -9.86 -3.89
CA ARG A 455 42.50 -10.23 -2.59
C ARG A 455 41.92 -9.04 -1.81
N LYS A 456 42.58 -7.87 -1.84
CA LYS A 456 42.04 -6.64 -1.22
C LYS A 456 40.70 -6.25 -1.84
N TRP A 457 40.58 -6.36 -3.13
CA TRP A 457 39.31 -6.06 -3.83
C TRP A 457 38.19 -7.03 -3.48
N ALA A 458 38.47 -8.34 -3.47
CA ALA A 458 37.48 -9.34 -3.07
C ALA A 458 37.02 -9.11 -1.61
N SER A 459 37.97 -8.77 -0.70
CA SER A 459 37.62 -8.43 0.66
C SER A 459 36.81 -7.14 0.76
N LEU A 460 37.14 -6.10 -0.02
CA LEU A 460 36.37 -4.84 -0.05
C LEU A 460 34.94 -5.05 -0.56
N LEU A 461 34.78 -5.84 -1.63
CA LEU A 461 33.45 -6.22 -2.15
C LEU A 461 32.63 -6.97 -1.09
N LEU A 462 33.27 -7.86 -0.33
CA LEU A 462 32.59 -8.58 0.74
C LEU A 462 32.22 -7.68 1.93
N VAL A 463 33.08 -6.74 2.30
CA VAL A 463 32.76 -5.71 3.29
C VAL A 463 31.55 -4.90 2.86
N GLY A 464 31.51 -4.43 1.61
CA GLY A 464 30.34 -3.76 1.04
C GLY A 464 29.08 -4.62 1.06
N GLN A 465 29.22 -5.91 0.70
CA GLN A 465 28.12 -6.87 0.75
C GLN A 465 27.55 -7.04 2.16
N VAL A 466 28.43 -7.16 3.18
CA VAL A 466 28.04 -7.23 4.60
C VAL A 466 27.28 -5.96 5.00
N SER A 467 27.83 -4.79 4.62
CA SER A 467 27.23 -3.50 4.96
C SER A 467 25.82 -3.35 4.39
N PHE A 468 25.62 -3.66 3.11
CA PHE A 468 24.30 -3.57 2.48
C PHE A 468 23.34 -4.69 2.94
N SER A 469 23.86 -5.89 3.25
CA SER A 469 23.03 -6.94 3.84
C SER A 469 22.54 -6.56 5.23
N LEU A 470 23.41 -5.90 6.04
CA LEU A 470 23.02 -5.39 7.35
C LEU A 470 22.00 -4.25 7.24
N LEU A 471 22.19 -3.34 6.29
CA LEU A 471 21.18 -2.31 5.98
C LEU A 471 19.83 -2.92 5.66
N LEU A 472 19.76 -3.92 4.77
CA LEU A 472 18.51 -4.56 4.39
C LEU A 472 17.84 -5.30 5.56
N LEU A 473 18.64 -6.02 6.37
CA LEU A 473 18.16 -6.70 7.58
C LEU A 473 17.71 -5.69 8.66
N GLY A 474 18.46 -4.61 8.84
CA GLY A 474 18.13 -3.57 9.80
C GLY A 474 16.83 -2.85 9.45
N VAL A 475 16.64 -2.47 8.19
CA VAL A 475 15.37 -1.88 7.73
C VAL A 475 14.22 -2.87 7.91
N ALA A 476 14.41 -4.15 7.59
CA ALA A 476 13.41 -5.18 7.81
C ALA A 476 13.03 -5.32 9.29
N ALA A 477 14.02 -5.28 10.17
CA ALA A 477 13.82 -5.36 11.61
C ALA A 477 13.08 -4.13 12.17
N LEU A 478 13.36 -2.93 11.65
CA LEU A 478 12.64 -1.70 12.01
C LEU A 478 11.16 -1.76 11.63
N PHE A 479 10.82 -2.24 10.43
CA PHE A 479 9.42 -2.42 10.03
C PHE A 479 8.71 -3.53 10.81
N ALA A 480 9.41 -4.62 11.11
CA ALA A 480 8.87 -5.68 11.95
C ALA A 480 8.58 -5.18 13.37
N GLU A 481 9.47 -4.39 13.97
CA GLU A 481 9.28 -3.76 15.28
C GLU A 481 8.13 -2.75 15.25
N THR A 482 8.06 -1.90 14.22
CA THR A 482 6.94 -0.98 14.02
C THR A 482 5.61 -1.72 14.00
N LEU A 483 5.52 -2.81 13.23
CA LEU A 483 4.30 -3.63 13.15
C LEU A 483 3.95 -4.25 14.51
N LEU A 484 4.94 -4.81 15.21
CA LEU A 484 4.76 -5.37 16.54
C LEU A 484 4.29 -4.30 17.54
N ASN A 485 4.92 -3.14 17.55
CA ASN A 485 4.54 -2.04 18.44
C ASN A 485 3.10 -1.59 18.21
N ILE A 486 2.68 -1.42 16.95
CA ILE A 486 1.30 -1.02 16.64
C ILE A 486 0.31 -2.13 16.97
N SER A 487 0.63 -3.39 16.67
CA SER A 487 -0.26 -4.53 16.94
C SER A 487 -0.51 -4.78 18.42
N HIS A 488 0.43 -4.37 19.32
CA HIS A 488 0.31 -4.47 20.76
C HIS A 488 -0.31 -3.24 21.44
N ILE A 489 -0.66 -2.20 20.66
CA ILE A 489 -1.35 -1.04 21.20
C ILE A 489 -2.71 -1.48 21.73
N ASP A 490 -2.99 -1.09 22.98
CA ASP A 490 -4.33 -1.20 23.51
C ASP A 490 -5.24 -0.17 22.81
N ALA A 491 -6.23 -0.68 22.10
CA ALA A 491 -7.22 0.15 21.43
C ALA A 491 -8.24 0.77 22.40
N GLY A 492 -8.27 0.33 23.66
CA GLY A 492 -9.31 0.71 24.63
C GLY A 492 -10.65 0.03 24.38
N VAL A 493 -10.70 -0.96 23.47
CA VAL A 493 -11.89 -1.78 23.14
C VAL A 493 -11.53 -3.27 23.11
N ASP A 494 -12.50 -4.13 23.40
CA ASP A 494 -12.36 -5.59 23.33
C ASP A 494 -12.40 -6.08 21.87
N ARG A 495 -11.22 -6.11 21.21
CA ARG A 495 -11.11 -6.50 19.80
C ARG A 495 -11.35 -7.99 19.56
N GLU A 496 -11.14 -8.83 20.57
CA GLU A 496 -11.12 -10.29 20.42
C GLU A 496 -12.52 -10.91 20.48
N HIS A 497 -13.43 -10.30 21.23
CA HIS A 497 -14.77 -10.84 21.45
C HIS A 497 -15.87 -10.06 20.75
N VAL A 498 -15.55 -8.96 20.07
CA VAL A 498 -16.53 -8.12 19.39
C VAL A 498 -16.53 -8.37 17.89
N LEU A 499 -17.73 -8.44 17.33
CA LEU A 499 -18.03 -8.43 15.91
C LEU A 499 -18.59 -7.08 15.52
N SER A 500 -18.19 -6.59 14.35
CA SER A 500 -18.82 -5.48 13.66
C SER A 500 -19.64 -6.01 12.48
N ILE A 501 -20.88 -5.59 12.41
CA ILE A 501 -21.82 -5.89 11.33
C ILE A 501 -22.06 -4.61 10.57
N HIS A 502 -21.52 -4.51 9.38
CA HIS A 502 -21.74 -3.36 8.52
C HIS A 502 -23.06 -3.48 7.78
N LEU A 503 -23.86 -2.45 7.87
CA LEU A 503 -25.23 -2.39 7.36
C LEU A 503 -25.44 -1.10 6.57
N ASP A 504 -26.23 -1.15 5.52
CA ASP A 504 -26.60 0.03 4.73
C ASP A 504 -28.10 0.32 4.89
N PHE A 505 -28.45 0.95 5.97
CA PHE A 505 -29.83 1.37 6.24
C PHE A 505 -30.29 2.48 5.28
N THR A 506 -29.37 3.32 4.82
CA THR A 506 -29.66 4.48 3.99
C THR A 506 -30.17 4.05 2.62
N ASN A 507 -29.43 3.17 1.95
CA ASN A 507 -29.81 2.67 0.62
C ASN A 507 -30.90 1.59 0.67
N ALA A 508 -31.19 1.02 1.82
CA ALA A 508 -32.31 0.09 2.03
C ALA A 508 -33.67 0.75 1.98
N GLY A 509 -33.73 2.09 2.09
CA GLY A 509 -34.96 2.89 1.93
C GLY A 509 -35.84 2.98 3.16
N PHE A 510 -35.27 2.77 4.34
CA PHE A 510 -35.93 3.06 5.61
C PHE A 510 -36.04 4.56 5.81
N LYS A 511 -37.06 5.01 6.54
CA LYS A 511 -37.20 6.40 6.97
C LYS A 511 -36.58 6.57 8.36
N GLU A 512 -36.17 7.79 8.69
CA GLU A 512 -35.59 8.09 10.02
C GLU A 512 -36.55 7.75 11.15
N ASP A 513 -37.83 8.03 10.97
CA ASP A 513 -38.86 7.74 11.97
C ASP A 513 -39.02 6.24 12.26
N ASP A 514 -38.68 5.37 11.32
CA ASP A 514 -38.78 3.91 11.45
C ASP A 514 -37.56 3.29 12.13
N LEU A 515 -36.43 4.02 12.22
CA LEU A 515 -35.14 3.50 12.66
C LEU A 515 -35.12 3.04 14.13
N PRO A 516 -35.69 3.77 15.11
CA PRO A 516 -35.66 3.31 16.51
C PRO A 516 -36.30 1.95 16.70
N GLU A 517 -37.44 1.72 16.06
CA GLU A 517 -38.14 0.43 16.14
C GLU A 517 -37.37 -0.67 15.39
N LEU A 518 -36.79 -0.35 14.26
CA LEU A 518 -35.94 -1.24 13.48
C LEU A 518 -34.71 -1.68 14.28
N TYR A 519 -33.98 -0.74 14.86
CA TYR A 519 -32.81 -1.05 15.69
C TYR A 519 -33.19 -1.92 16.89
N ASN A 520 -34.26 -1.57 17.58
CA ASN A 520 -34.72 -2.34 18.72
C ASN A 520 -35.08 -3.79 18.35
N ARG A 521 -35.81 -4.00 17.25
CA ARG A 521 -36.10 -5.36 16.75
C ARG A 521 -34.84 -6.14 16.45
N MET A 522 -33.88 -5.55 15.76
CA MET A 522 -32.63 -6.22 15.40
C MET A 522 -31.79 -6.57 16.63
N LEU A 523 -31.63 -5.61 17.53
CA LEU A 523 -30.85 -5.80 18.75
C LEU A 523 -31.47 -6.87 19.64
N THR A 524 -32.80 -6.86 19.81
CA THR A 524 -33.53 -7.87 20.58
C THR A 524 -33.29 -9.26 20.01
N ARG A 525 -33.41 -9.43 18.69
CA ARG A 525 -33.16 -10.72 18.03
C ARG A 525 -31.71 -11.19 18.15
N LEU A 526 -30.75 -10.28 18.14
CA LEU A 526 -29.36 -10.62 18.35
C LEU A 526 -29.08 -11.03 19.80
N LYS A 527 -29.65 -10.33 20.77
CA LYS A 527 -29.50 -10.62 22.22
C LYS A 527 -30.20 -11.90 22.64
N GLU A 528 -31.19 -12.37 21.88
CA GLU A 528 -31.85 -13.69 22.11
C GLU A 528 -30.90 -14.86 21.78
N LEU A 529 -29.82 -14.67 21.04
CA LEU A 529 -28.86 -15.73 20.72
C LEU A 529 -27.99 -16.04 21.93
N PRO A 530 -27.92 -17.31 22.40
CA PRO A 530 -27.20 -17.66 23.63
C PRO A 530 -25.71 -17.38 23.61
N ALA A 531 -25.12 -17.31 22.40
CA ALA A 531 -23.72 -17.02 22.24
C ALA A 531 -23.41 -15.51 22.08
N VAL A 532 -24.43 -14.66 22.10
CA VAL A 532 -24.32 -13.20 22.14
C VAL A 532 -24.46 -12.75 23.59
N ARG A 533 -23.50 -11.97 24.06
CA ARG A 533 -23.53 -11.37 25.40
C ARG A 533 -24.29 -10.05 25.38
N ASP A 534 -23.97 -9.21 24.41
CA ASP A 534 -24.60 -7.91 24.19
C ASP A 534 -24.49 -7.47 22.74
N ALA A 535 -25.31 -6.50 22.35
CA ALA A 535 -25.27 -5.87 21.03
C ALA A 535 -25.72 -4.41 21.12
N ALA A 536 -25.06 -3.54 20.37
CA ALA A 536 -25.36 -2.13 20.30
C ALA A 536 -25.23 -1.60 18.89
N VAL A 537 -25.92 -0.52 18.57
CA VAL A 537 -25.89 0.15 17.26
C VAL A 537 -25.03 1.41 17.33
N SER A 538 -24.35 1.74 16.22
CA SER A 538 -23.50 2.92 16.09
C SER A 538 -23.61 3.53 14.70
N ILE A 539 -23.56 4.86 14.60
CA ILE A 539 -23.47 5.51 13.28
C ILE A 539 -22.12 5.28 12.62
N CYS A 540 -21.12 4.92 13.38
CA CYS A 540 -19.75 4.75 12.90
C CYS A 540 -19.33 3.30 13.06
N ALA A 541 -18.89 2.70 11.97
CA ALA A 541 -18.14 1.44 12.03
C ALA A 541 -16.72 1.70 12.56
N ILE A 542 -16.25 0.88 13.50
CA ILE A 542 -14.91 0.99 14.10
C ILE A 542 -13.97 -0.05 13.50
N PRO A 543 -12.70 0.30 13.19
CA PRO A 543 -12.09 1.63 13.15
C PRO A 543 -12.44 2.39 11.88
N GLY A 544 -12.41 3.72 11.96
CA GLY A 544 -12.61 4.57 10.80
C GLY A 544 -13.72 5.62 10.94
N CYS A 545 -14.24 5.77 12.14
CA CYS A 545 -15.21 6.81 12.45
C CYS A 545 -14.55 8.19 12.47
N ILE A 546 -14.86 9.02 11.50
CA ILE A 546 -14.31 10.38 11.39
C ILE A 546 -15.46 11.36 11.16
N TRP A 547 -16.35 11.47 12.12
CA TRP A 547 -17.23 12.62 12.17
C TRP A 547 -16.57 13.65 13.08
N ASN A 548 -16.07 14.73 12.49
CA ASN A 548 -15.42 15.81 13.23
C ASN A 548 -16.34 17.01 13.25
N THR A 549 -16.63 17.50 14.45
CA THR A 549 -17.53 18.64 14.63
C THR A 549 -17.00 19.57 15.71
N ALA A 550 -17.41 20.86 15.65
CA ALA A 550 -17.14 21.78 16.73
C ALA A 550 -18.21 21.62 17.83
N ILE A 551 -17.77 21.35 19.05
CA ILE A 551 -18.64 21.15 20.21
C ILE A 551 -18.42 22.30 21.20
N HIS A 552 -19.40 23.20 21.31
CA HIS A 552 -19.38 24.37 22.18
C HIS A 552 -19.73 23.99 23.62
N VAL A 553 -19.07 24.62 24.58
CA VAL A 553 -19.33 24.43 26.00
C VAL A 553 -20.10 25.66 26.54
N TYR A 554 -21.25 25.43 27.14
CA TYR A 554 -22.09 26.47 27.68
C TYR A 554 -21.35 27.29 28.73
N GLY A 555 -21.40 28.60 28.58
CA GLY A 555 -20.78 29.54 29.51
C GLY A 555 -19.29 29.79 29.24
N HIS A 556 -18.71 29.20 28.21
CA HIS A 556 -17.29 29.31 27.82
C HIS A 556 -17.09 29.82 26.38
N PRO A 557 -17.63 31.02 26.05
CA PRO A 557 -17.48 31.56 24.68
C PRO A 557 -16.04 31.97 24.34
N GLU A 558 -15.14 31.99 25.32
CA GLU A 558 -13.73 32.33 25.17
C GLU A 558 -12.87 31.19 24.57
N ILE A 559 -13.41 29.96 24.53
CA ILE A 559 -12.66 28.83 23.95
C ILE A 559 -12.59 29.02 22.45
N PRO A 560 -11.37 29.09 21.84
CA PRO A 560 -11.22 29.21 20.41
C PRO A 560 -11.85 28.05 19.67
N GLU A 561 -12.49 28.31 18.54
CA GLU A 561 -13.22 27.30 17.75
C GLU A 561 -12.33 26.11 17.35
N GLN A 562 -11.03 26.34 17.03
CA GLN A 562 -10.06 25.29 16.75
C GLN A 562 -9.86 24.31 17.91
N GLN A 563 -10.11 24.74 19.15
CA GLN A 563 -10.06 23.88 20.32
C GLN A 563 -11.35 23.12 20.57
N LEU A 564 -12.46 23.54 19.97
CA LEU A 564 -13.76 22.91 20.12
C LEU A 564 -13.94 21.68 19.23
N HIS A 565 -13.12 21.54 18.19
CA HIS A 565 -13.20 20.37 17.30
C HIS A 565 -12.90 19.08 18.03
N GLY A 566 -13.80 18.12 17.89
CA GLY A 566 -13.71 16.78 18.42
C GLY A 566 -14.45 15.79 17.51
N GLU A 567 -14.25 14.52 17.76
CA GLU A 567 -15.01 13.47 17.07
C GLU A 567 -16.39 13.34 17.71
N GLU A 568 -17.38 13.00 16.89
CA GLU A 568 -18.70 12.64 17.37
C GLU A 568 -19.09 11.24 16.93
N ASN A 569 -19.84 10.53 17.77
CA ASN A 569 -20.49 9.29 17.45
C ASN A 569 -21.89 9.25 18.07
N HIS A 570 -22.86 8.75 17.33
CA HIS A 570 -24.21 8.50 17.88
C HIS A 570 -24.34 7.00 18.11
N VAL A 571 -24.68 6.63 19.33
CA VAL A 571 -24.65 5.25 19.79
C VAL A 571 -25.93 4.85 20.50
N GLY A 572 -26.25 3.57 20.43
CA GLY A 572 -27.33 2.97 21.20
C GLY A 572 -26.94 2.68 22.65
N ALA A 573 -27.93 2.45 23.50
CA ALA A 573 -27.70 2.01 24.87
C ALA A 573 -26.88 0.70 24.93
N GLY A 574 -25.95 0.62 25.90
CA GLY A 574 -25.07 -0.54 26.07
C GLY A 574 -23.87 -0.58 25.12
N TYR A 575 -23.63 0.46 24.33
CA TYR A 575 -22.50 0.54 23.39
C TYR A 575 -21.16 0.37 24.07
N PHE A 576 -20.93 1.10 25.16
CA PHE A 576 -19.67 1.04 25.91
C PHE A 576 -19.44 -0.33 26.55
N GLU A 577 -20.49 -0.95 27.09
CA GLU A 577 -20.41 -2.31 27.62
C GLU A 577 -20.11 -3.32 26.51
N THR A 578 -20.79 -3.22 25.36
CA THR A 578 -20.56 -4.08 24.19
C THR A 578 -19.12 -4.01 23.72
N LEU A 579 -18.52 -2.84 23.65
CA LEU A 579 -17.12 -2.65 23.25
C LEU A 579 -16.11 -2.89 24.37
N GLY A 580 -16.56 -2.93 25.65
CA GLY A 580 -15.68 -3.06 26.80
C GLY A 580 -14.99 -1.75 27.17
N ILE A 581 -15.53 -0.59 26.80
CA ILE A 581 -15.04 0.74 27.20
C ILE A 581 -15.53 1.04 28.62
N PRO A 582 -14.62 1.23 29.61
CA PRO A 582 -15.03 1.50 30.99
C PRO A 582 -15.71 2.85 31.16
N LEU A 583 -16.82 2.88 31.89
CA LEU A 583 -17.42 4.11 32.39
C LEU A 583 -16.58 4.59 33.59
N LEU A 584 -16.07 5.82 33.52
CA LEU A 584 -15.21 6.42 34.55
C LEU A 584 -16.05 7.19 35.58
N ARG A 585 -17.04 7.93 35.10
CA ARG A 585 -17.94 8.77 35.96
C ARG A 585 -19.33 8.83 35.36
N GLY A 586 -20.32 9.04 36.21
CA GLY A 586 -21.70 9.24 35.76
C GLY A 586 -22.43 7.93 35.40
N ARG A 587 -23.19 7.96 34.29
CA ARG A 587 -23.99 6.84 33.81
C ARG A 587 -23.88 6.67 32.30
N ASP A 588 -24.19 5.47 31.80
CA ASP A 588 -24.41 5.20 30.39
C ASP A 588 -25.79 5.71 29.93
N PHE A 589 -26.01 5.67 28.60
CA PHE A 589 -27.34 5.86 28.03
C PHE A 589 -28.27 4.71 28.44
N ASP A 590 -29.52 5.04 28.75
CA ASP A 590 -30.51 4.07 29.20
C ASP A 590 -31.92 4.41 28.67
N GLU A 591 -32.89 3.59 29.05
CA GLU A 591 -34.30 3.71 28.61
C GLU A 591 -34.98 5.03 29.00
N ARG A 592 -34.40 5.85 29.90
CA ARG A 592 -34.93 7.16 30.30
C ARG A 592 -34.60 8.24 29.29
N ASP A 593 -33.61 8.00 28.41
CA ASP A 593 -33.12 8.96 27.41
C ASP A 593 -34.00 8.92 26.15
N LEU A 594 -35.25 9.34 26.30
CA LEU A 594 -36.29 9.39 25.26
C LEU A 594 -36.15 10.64 24.39
N PRO A 595 -36.70 10.66 23.16
CA PRO A 595 -36.72 11.87 22.31
C PRO A 595 -37.38 13.09 22.96
N THR A 596 -38.26 12.86 23.92
CA THR A 596 -38.98 13.92 24.66
C THR A 596 -38.31 14.32 25.96
N SER A 597 -37.27 13.63 26.40
CA SER A 597 -36.49 13.95 27.58
C SER A 597 -35.41 15.00 27.28
N GLN A 598 -34.75 15.50 28.33
CA GLN A 598 -33.59 16.38 28.17
C GLN A 598 -32.50 15.61 27.38
N SER A 599 -32.00 16.24 26.35
CA SER A 599 -30.93 15.65 25.54
C SER A 599 -29.65 15.49 26.34
N VAL A 600 -29.03 14.32 26.25
CA VAL A 600 -27.84 13.95 27.01
C VAL A 600 -26.69 13.55 26.10
N ALA A 601 -25.47 13.73 26.62
CA ALA A 601 -24.26 13.30 25.95
C ALA A 601 -23.29 12.64 26.94
N ILE A 602 -22.42 11.82 26.42
CA ILE A 602 -21.29 11.19 27.13
C ILE A 602 -20.02 11.60 26.42
N VAL A 603 -18.93 11.82 27.17
CA VAL A 603 -17.64 12.19 26.59
C VAL A 603 -16.56 11.22 27.01
N ASN A 604 -15.50 11.10 26.20
CA ASN A 604 -14.33 10.35 26.63
C ASN A 604 -13.40 11.23 27.50
N HIS A 605 -12.44 10.58 28.15
CA HIS A 605 -11.49 11.26 29.05
C HIS A 605 -10.67 12.34 28.32
N ALA A 606 -10.26 12.11 27.07
CA ALA A 606 -9.53 13.08 26.25
C ALA A 606 -10.34 14.37 26.01
N PHE A 607 -11.65 14.24 25.75
CA PHE A 607 -12.55 15.38 25.61
C PHE A 607 -12.71 16.12 26.94
N ALA A 608 -13.01 15.37 28.03
CA ALA A 608 -13.16 15.95 29.35
C ALA A 608 -11.91 16.75 29.76
N LYS A 609 -10.72 16.16 29.58
CA LYS A 609 -9.45 16.79 29.90
C LYS A 609 -9.13 18.01 29.03
N LYS A 610 -9.49 17.97 27.74
CA LYS A 610 -9.25 19.07 26.80
C LYS A 610 -10.07 20.33 27.14
N LEU A 611 -11.35 20.16 27.47
CA LEU A 611 -12.29 21.29 27.66
C LEU A 611 -12.55 21.66 29.12
N PHE A 612 -12.45 20.70 30.05
CA PHE A 612 -12.73 20.93 31.48
C PHE A 612 -11.49 20.74 32.36
N GLY A 613 -10.34 20.30 31.79
CA GLY A 613 -9.13 20.08 32.59
C GLY A 613 -9.29 18.96 33.61
N ASP A 614 -9.18 19.27 34.88
CA ASP A 614 -9.38 18.33 36.00
C ASP A 614 -10.76 18.45 36.66
N GLU A 615 -11.62 19.31 36.12
CA GLU A 615 -13.00 19.51 36.59
C GLU A 615 -13.88 18.31 36.22
N ASN A 616 -14.91 18.06 37.04
CA ASN A 616 -15.86 17.00 36.73
C ASN A 616 -16.79 17.44 35.59
N PRO A 617 -16.76 16.76 34.39
CA PRO A 617 -17.57 17.18 33.26
C PRO A 617 -19.08 16.94 33.45
N ILE A 618 -19.47 16.09 34.42
CA ILE A 618 -20.88 15.70 34.62
C ILE A 618 -21.73 16.87 35.05
N GLY A 619 -22.84 17.11 34.36
CA GLY A 619 -23.78 18.21 34.58
C GLY A 619 -23.48 19.48 33.79
N HIS A 620 -22.31 19.59 33.16
CA HIS A 620 -22.04 20.66 32.22
C HIS A 620 -22.88 20.49 30.94
N ARG A 621 -23.09 21.59 30.23
CA ARG A 621 -23.87 21.61 28.99
C ARG A 621 -22.98 21.87 27.79
N ILE A 622 -23.29 21.18 26.70
CA ILE A 622 -22.59 21.32 25.42
C ILE A 622 -23.59 21.43 24.27
N GLY A 623 -23.14 21.91 23.14
CA GLY A 623 -23.96 21.99 21.92
C GLY A 623 -23.13 22.10 20.66
N TYR A 624 -23.77 21.93 19.51
CA TYR A 624 -23.12 21.99 18.19
C TYR A 624 -22.91 23.42 17.67
N GLN A 625 -23.48 24.40 18.30
CA GLN A 625 -23.45 25.78 17.85
C GLN A 625 -23.22 26.72 19.04
N PRO A 626 -22.73 27.94 18.79
CA PRO A 626 -22.71 28.96 19.82
C PRO A 626 -24.11 29.28 20.36
N ALA A 627 -24.17 30.04 21.47
CA ALA A 627 -25.43 30.42 22.04
C ALA A 627 -26.46 30.90 20.98
N PRO A 628 -27.72 30.48 21.12
CA PRO A 628 -28.37 29.79 22.24
C PRO A 628 -28.30 28.24 22.18
N HIS A 629 -27.59 27.64 21.24
CA HIS A 629 -27.53 26.19 21.01
C HIS A 629 -26.28 25.52 21.61
N ASP A 630 -25.52 26.22 22.44
CA ASP A 630 -24.37 25.73 23.18
C ASP A 630 -24.75 24.90 24.44
N ALA A 631 -26.04 24.83 24.75
CA ALA A 631 -26.59 24.17 25.95
C ALA A 631 -27.61 23.09 25.66
N ASP A 632 -27.61 22.54 24.42
CA ASP A 632 -28.65 21.59 23.97
C ASP A 632 -28.54 20.24 24.69
N TYR A 633 -27.33 19.82 25.09
CA TYR A 633 -27.07 18.53 25.72
C TYR A 633 -26.47 18.68 27.12
N ILE A 634 -26.86 17.79 28.06
CA ILE A 634 -26.25 17.69 29.40
C ILE A 634 -25.29 16.48 29.39
N LEU A 635 -24.07 16.69 29.89
CA LEU A 635 -23.10 15.61 30.08
C LEU A 635 -23.53 14.73 31.27
N VAL A 636 -23.80 13.44 31.00
CA VAL A 636 -24.25 12.47 31.99
C VAL A 636 -23.23 11.40 32.30
N GLY A 637 -22.21 11.22 31.45
CA GLY A 637 -21.19 10.22 31.62
C GLY A 637 -19.82 10.64 31.06
N GLU A 638 -18.77 10.08 31.65
CA GLU A 638 -17.40 10.12 31.17
C GLU A 638 -16.90 8.69 31.02
N VAL A 639 -16.40 8.33 29.84
CA VAL A 639 -15.85 6.99 29.52
C VAL A 639 -14.35 7.05 29.29
N ALA A 640 -13.69 5.90 29.40
CA ALA A 640 -12.27 5.79 29.07
C ALA A 640 -12.00 6.08 27.60
N ASP A 641 -10.77 6.42 27.30
CA ASP A 641 -10.33 6.69 25.93
C ASP A 641 -10.24 5.39 25.12
N ALA A 642 -10.74 5.47 23.91
CA ALA A 642 -10.60 4.40 22.91
C ALA A 642 -10.07 4.97 21.59
N ARG A 643 -9.37 4.16 20.81
CA ARG A 643 -8.84 4.51 19.48
C ARG A 643 -9.81 4.03 18.41
N LEU A 644 -10.78 4.85 18.11
CA LEU A 644 -11.89 4.49 17.22
C LEU A 644 -11.57 4.69 15.74
N ASP A 645 -10.52 5.47 15.42
CA ASP A 645 -10.13 5.78 14.05
C ASP A 645 -8.89 4.95 13.61
N ASP A 646 -7.74 5.23 14.17
CA ASP A 646 -6.47 4.56 13.85
C ASP A 646 -5.70 4.21 15.13
N LEU A 647 -5.12 3.01 15.18
CA LEU A 647 -4.26 2.58 16.29
C LEU A 647 -3.04 3.48 16.50
N ARG A 648 -2.60 4.19 15.45
CA ARG A 648 -1.44 5.08 15.51
C ARG A 648 -1.73 6.42 16.13
N SER A 649 -2.95 6.91 15.98
CA SER A 649 -3.38 8.19 16.55
C SER A 649 -3.46 8.09 18.06
N ARG A 650 -3.31 9.23 18.75
CA ARG A 650 -3.75 9.33 20.14
C ARG A 650 -5.26 9.30 20.15
N PRO A 651 -5.89 8.80 21.24
CA PRO A 651 -7.34 8.91 21.38
C PRO A 651 -7.80 10.35 21.16
N SER A 652 -8.69 10.51 20.21
CA SER A 652 -9.27 11.83 19.90
C SER A 652 -10.30 12.23 20.96
N PRO A 653 -10.42 13.53 21.27
CA PRO A 653 -11.54 14.04 22.05
C PRO A 653 -12.85 13.68 21.37
N THR A 654 -13.69 12.86 22.01
CA THR A 654 -14.92 12.31 21.42
C THR A 654 -16.13 12.58 22.30
N ALA A 655 -17.21 13.06 21.68
CA ALA A 655 -18.51 13.13 22.31
C ALA A 655 -19.47 12.11 21.70
N TYR A 656 -20.21 11.44 22.56
CA TYR A 656 -21.21 10.44 22.18
C TYR A 656 -22.61 10.96 22.44
N PHE A 657 -23.51 10.72 21.49
CA PHE A 657 -24.92 11.16 21.57
C PHE A 657 -25.84 9.95 21.45
N SER A 658 -27.01 10.02 22.10
CA SER A 658 -27.97 8.94 22.12
C SER A 658 -28.74 8.84 20.80
N LEU A 659 -28.62 7.70 20.10
CA LEU A 659 -29.43 7.36 18.91
C LEU A 659 -30.93 7.26 19.24
N THR A 660 -31.29 6.99 20.47
CA THR A 660 -32.70 7.00 20.89
C THR A 660 -33.27 8.40 20.87
N GLN A 661 -32.48 9.40 21.31
CA GLN A 661 -32.92 10.82 21.36
C GLN A 661 -32.85 11.50 20.01
N ARG A 662 -31.88 11.14 19.18
CA ARG A 662 -31.67 11.66 17.81
C ARG A 662 -31.48 10.51 16.85
N PRO A 663 -32.59 9.90 16.38
CA PRO A 663 -32.50 8.82 15.42
C PRO A 663 -31.82 9.29 14.13
N THR A 664 -30.82 8.51 13.70
CA THR A 664 -30.15 8.69 12.43
C THR A 664 -29.66 7.34 11.91
N PHE A 665 -29.20 7.32 10.67
CA PHE A 665 -28.76 6.07 10.01
C PHE A 665 -27.47 5.56 10.63
N ALA A 666 -27.54 4.36 11.19
CA ALA A 666 -26.37 3.63 11.67
C ALA A 666 -25.63 2.96 10.51
N GLU A 667 -24.34 2.79 10.66
CA GLU A 667 -23.51 2.02 9.73
C GLU A 667 -23.19 0.64 10.26
N SER A 668 -23.24 0.46 11.57
CA SER A 668 -22.82 -0.78 12.20
C SER A 668 -23.67 -1.19 13.38
N ILE A 669 -23.69 -2.49 13.61
CA ILE A 669 -24.07 -3.10 14.86
C ILE A 669 -22.87 -3.85 15.40
N GLU A 670 -22.43 -3.49 16.59
CA GLU A 670 -21.42 -4.20 17.32
C GLU A 670 -22.07 -5.30 18.18
N VAL A 671 -21.49 -6.50 18.13
CA VAL A 671 -22.00 -7.67 18.86
C VAL A 671 -20.89 -8.28 19.70
N ARG A 672 -21.08 -8.34 21.00
CA ARG A 672 -20.15 -9.03 21.91
C ARG A 672 -20.51 -10.51 22.03
N ALA A 673 -19.59 -11.37 21.69
CA ALA A 673 -19.75 -12.82 21.73
C ALA A 673 -19.29 -13.41 23.07
N ASN A 674 -19.94 -14.50 23.50
CA ASN A 674 -19.52 -15.33 24.64
C ASN A 674 -18.44 -16.36 24.26
N GLY A 675 -17.71 -16.18 23.19
CA GLY A 675 -16.68 -17.10 22.71
C GLY A 675 -16.02 -16.61 21.42
N GLN A 676 -15.61 -17.53 20.56
CA GLN A 676 -14.97 -17.15 19.30
C GLN A 676 -15.99 -16.49 18.35
N PRO A 677 -15.78 -15.22 17.98
CA PRO A 677 -16.72 -14.46 17.15
C PRO A 677 -17.01 -15.09 15.79
N ALA A 678 -16.02 -15.70 15.14
CA ALA A 678 -16.17 -16.30 13.81
C ALA A 678 -17.24 -17.39 13.73
N ALA A 679 -17.53 -18.09 14.82
CA ALA A 679 -18.54 -19.12 14.88
C ALA A 679 -19.98 -18.57 14.72
N LEU A 680 -20.17 -17.26 14.94
CA LEU A 680 -21.47 -16.61 14.92
C LEU A 680 -21.84 -16.00 13.57
N TYR A 681 -20.93 -15.87 12.60
CA TYR A 681 -21.16 -15.18 11.34
C TYR A 681 -22.40 -15.67 10.57
N SER A 682 -22.56 -16.98 10.44
CA SER A 682 -23.71 -17.58 9.73
C SER A 682 -25.00 -17.38 10.50
N THR A 683 -24.98 -17.58 11.83
CA THR A 683 -26.15 -17.45 12.70
C THR A 683 -26.64 -16.01 12.74
N ILE A 684 -25.75 -15.05 12.96
CA ILE A 684 -26.07 -13.60 12.94
C ILE A 684 -26.66 -13.21 11.59
N ARG A 685 -26.03 -13.61 10.49
CA ARG A 685 -26.53 -13.30 9.13
C ARG A 685 -27.94 -13.88 8.89
N GLN A 686 -28.20 -15.10 9.36
CA GLN A 686 -29.51 -15.71 9.23
C GLN A 686 -30.56 -15.01 10.11
N THR A 687 -30.21 -14.68 11.35
CA THR A 687 -31.07 -13.96 12.30
C THR A 687 -31.49 -12.59 11.74
N LEU A 688 -30.52 -11.80 11.29
CA LEU A 688 -30.78 -10.48 10.71
C LEU A 688 -31.61 -10.56 9.41
N ARG A 689 -31.32 -11.51 8.52
CA ARG A 689 -32.12 -11.71 7.31
C ARG A 689 -33.54 -12.19 7.60
N SER A 690 -33.76 -12.93 8.66
CA SER A 690 -35.11 -13.32 9.08
C SER A 690 -35.87 -12.18 9.72
N ALA A 691 -35.19 -11.27 10.39
CA ALA A 691 -35.78 -10.07 10.98
C ALA A 691 -36.10 -9.00 9.93
N GLU A 692 -35.17 -8.75 9.03
CA GLU A 692 -35.25 -7.71 7.99
C GLU A 692 -34.68 -8.24 6.67
N PRO A 693 -35.51 -8.91 5.84
CA PRO A 693 -35.06 -9.55 4.59
C PRO A 693 -34.48 -8.56 3.56
N ASN A 694 -34.92 -7.32 3.59
CA ASN A 694 -34.53 -6.27 2.64
C ASN A 694 -33.32 -5.44 3.09
N LEU A 695 -32.82 -5.66 4.32
CA LEU A 695 -31.64 -4.93 4.81
C LEU A 695 -30.35 -5.50 4.25
N PRO A 696 -29.57 -4.71 3.53
CA PRO A 696 -28.25 -5.12 3.06
C PRO A 696 -27.32 -5.34 4.25
N ILE A 697 -26.88 -6.59 4.46
CA ILE A 697 -25.77 -6.89 5.33
C ILE A 697 -24.52 -6.85 4.48
N ASP A 698 -23.76 -5.79 4.63
CA ASP A 698 -22.58 -5.56 3.84
C ASP A 698 -21.49 -6.57 4.20
N ARG A 699 -21.15 -6.61 5.48
CA ARG A 699 -20.07 -7.42 5.99
C ARG A 699 -20.29 -7.77 7.46
N ILE A 700 -19.87 -8.96 7.86
CA ILE A 700 -19.75 -9.35 9.27
C ILE A 700 -18.31 -9.75 9.50
N VAL A 701 -17.63 -9.09 10.40
CA VAL A 701 -16.20 -9.25 10.63
C VAL A 701 -15.87 -9.10 12.11
N SER A 702 -14.81 -9.77 12.59
CA SER A 702 -14.33 -9.50 13.96
C SER A 702 -13.64 -8.15 14.03
N LEU A 703 -13.81 -7.45 15.13
CA LEU A 703 -13.20 -6.14 15.34
C LEU A 703 -11.66 -6.24 15.26
N SER A 704 -11.06 -7.34 15.72
CA SER A 704 -9.62 -7.59 15.54
C SER A 704 -9.21 -7.66 14.06
N ALA A 705 -10.02 -8.27 13.19
CA ALA A 705 -9.73 -8.33 11.77
C ALA A 705 -9.85 -6.96 11.10
N GLU A 706 -10.77 -6.11 11.52
CA GLU A 706 -10.90 -4.74 11.01
C GLU A 706 -9.69 -3.87 11.36
N TYR A 707 -9.28 -3.87 12.63
CA TYR A 707 -8.03 -3.20 13.01
C TYR A 707 -6.82 -3.76 12.25
N ASP A 708 -6.81 -5.07 12.01
CA ASP A 708 -5.80 -5.76 11.23
C ASP A 708 -5.79 -5.34 9.75
N GLU A 709 -6.94 -5.03 9.17
CA GLU A 709 -7.05 -4.46 7.82
C GLU A 709 -6.48 -3.05 7.76
N GLY A 710 -6.70 -2.22 8.75
CA GLY A 710 -6.08 -0.90 8.88
C GLY A 710 -4.54 -0.95 8.91
N LEU A 711 -3.94 -2.09 9.29
CA LEU A 711 -2.49 -2.33 9.28
C LEU A 711 -1.95 -2.99 8.00
N SER A 712 -2.73 -3.06 6.95
CA SER A 712 -2.38 -3.77 5.70
C SER A 712 -1.09 -3.26 5.07
N ARG A 713 -0.91 -1.96 5.06
CA ARG A 713 0.27 -1.28 4.53
C ARG A 713 1.53 -1.66 5.31
N GLU A 714 1.46 -1.65 6.63
CA GLU A 714 2.57 -2.00 7.53
C GLU A 714 2.91 -3.48 7.42
N LYS A 715 1.89 -4.34 7.36
CA LYS A 715 2.06 -5.77 7.14
C LYS A 715 2.72 -6.05 5.79
N LEU A 716 2.33 -5.33 4.74
CA LEU A 716 2.93 -5.43 3.42
C LEU A 716 4.41 -5.02 3.46
N LEU A 717 4.72 -3.85 4.04
CA LEU A 717 6.09 -3.35 4.17
C LEU A 717 6.95 -4.30 5.01
N ALA A 718 6.48 -4.73 6.17
CA ALA A 718 7.21 -5.66 7.03
C ALA A 718 7.49 -7.00 6.33
N ARG A 719 6.51 -7.58 5.63
CA ARG A 719 6.68 -8.83 4.88
C ARG A 719 7.69 -8.70 3.74
N LEU A 720 7.60 -7.62 2.96
CA LEU A 720 8.48 -7.41 1.82
C LEU A 720 9.91 -7.11 2.24
N THR A 721 10.09 -6.24 3.23
CA THR A 721 11.41 -5.93 3.77
C THR A 721 12.04 -7.17 4.40
N ALA A 722 11.26 -8.02 5.08
CA ALA A 722 11.73 -9.30 5.61
C ALA A 722 12.19 -10.25 4.50
N ILE A 723 11.45 -10.36 3.40
CA ILE A 723 11.86 -11.18 2.24
C ILE A 723 13.15 -10.66 1.64
N PHE A 724 13.29 -9.34 1.44
CA PHE A 724 14.53 -8.76 0.93
C PHE A 724 15.70 -8.97 1.90
N GLY A 725 15.46 -8.86 3.21
CA GLY A 725 16.44 -9.17 4.25
C GLY A 725 16.90 -10.63 4.20
N LEU A 726 15.96 -11.57 4.06
CA LEU A 726 16.26 -13.00 3.95
C LEU A 726 17.04 -13.33 2.67
N VAL A 727 16.68 -12.74 1.53
CA VAL A 727 17.41 -12.90 0.27
C VAL A 727 18.83 -12.33 0.40
N ALA A 728 18.98 -11.14 0.97
CA ALA A 728 20.29 -10.53 1.21
C ALA A 728 21.16 -11.40 2.12
N MET A 729 20.58 -11.97 3.15
CA MET A 729 21.22 -12.89 4.10
C MET A 729 21.70 -14.18 3.39
N ALA A 730 20.85 -14.78 2.54
CA ALA A 730 21.24 -15.95 1.75
C ALA A 730 22.38 -15.63 0.77
N LEU A 731 22.33 -14.47 0.12
CA LEU A 731 23.39 -13.99 -0.75
C LEU A 731 24.69 -13.72 0.01
N ALA A 732 24.61 -13.14 1.23
CA ALA A 732 25.79 -12.95 2.09
C ALA A 732 26.42 -14.28 2.48
N ALA A 733 25.63 -15.27 2.88
CA ALA A 733 26.13 -16.60 3.20
C ALA A 733 26.86 -17.26 2.01
N LEU A 734 26.30 -17.16 0.80
CA LEU A 734 26.92 -17.65 -0.43
C LEU A 734 28.22 -16.92 -0.74
N GLY A 735 28.28 -15.60 -0.56
CA GLY A 735 29.48 -14.79 -0.74
C GLY A 735 30.62 -15.18 0.21
N PHE A 736 30.30 -15.33 1.51
CA PHE A 736 31.26 -15.81 2.50
C PHE A 736 31.78 -17.21 2.16
N TYR A 737 30.89 -18.15 1.86
CA TYR A 737 31.26 -19.49 1.47
C TYR A 737 32.16 -19.49 0.24
N GLY A 738 31.81 -18.72 -0.81
CA GLY A 738 32.59 -18.64 -2.04
C GLY A 738 33.99 -18.08 -1.83
N LEU A 739 34.10 -16.92 -1.15
CA LEU A 739 35.40 -16.29 -0.90
C LEU A 739 36.31 -17.13 0.02
N LEU A 740 35.76 -17.73 1.06
CA LEU A 740 36.54 -18.55 1.98
C LEU A 740 37.02 -19.84 1.30
N SER A 741 36.16 -20.49 0.51
CA SER A 741 36.54 -21.66 -0.30
C SER A 741 37.68 -21.31 -1.25
N PHE A 742 37.63 -20.13 -1.86
CA PHE A 742 38.69 -19.62 -2.71
C PHE A 742 39.97 -19.34 -1.94
N ASN A 743 39.88 -18.63 -0.81
CA ASN A 743 41.08 -18.33 0.03
C ASN A 743 41.77 -19.60 0.49
N VAL A 744 41.02 -20.67 0.81
CA VAL A 744 41.58 -21.99 1.15
C VAL A 744 42.26 -22.60 -0.07
N ALA A 745 41.63 -22.63 -1.23
CA ALA A 745 42.19 -23.18 -2.43
C ALA A 745 43.45 -22.43 -2.89
N ALA A 746 43.48 -21.11 -2.81
CA ALA A 746 44.62 -20.25 -3.16
C ALA A 746 45.80 -20.34 -2.18
N ARG A 747 45.57 -20.88 -0.99
CA ARG A 747 46.57 -21.01 0.07
C ARG A 747 46.86 -22.46 0.45
N THR A 748 46.46 -23.42 -0.39
CA THR A 748 46.59 -24.83 -0.06
C THR A 748 48.06 -25.22 0.22
N SER A 749 49.03 -24.70 -0.56
CA SER A 749 50.46 -24.89 -0.32
C SER A 749 50.93 -24.23 0.98
N GLU A 750 50.56 -22.94 1.27
CA GLU A 750 50.88 -22.25 2.52
C GLU A 750 50.34 -23.01 3.75
N ILE A 751 49.07 -23.45 3.68
CA ILE A 751 48.42 -24.21 4.74
C ILE A 751 49.10 -25.57 4.91
N GLY A 752 49.47 -26.24 3.80
CA GLY A 752 50.20 -27.50 3.81
C GLY A 752 51.58 -27.38 4.48
N ILE A 753 52.31 -26.30 4.20
CA ILE A 753 53.61 -26.01 4.85
C ILE A 753 53.41 -25.80 6.36
N ARG A 754 52.38 -25.03 6.77
CA ARG A 754 52.13 -24.79 8.19
C ARG A 754 51.77 -26.08 8.95
N ILE A 755 50.91 -26.94 8.31
CA ILE A 755 50.59 -28.25 8.91
C ILE A 755 51.85 -29.12 9.00
N ALA A 756 52.70 -29.13 7.94
CA ALA A 756 53.97 -29.86 7.96
C ALA A 756 54.94 -29.33 9.04
N MET A 757 54.87 -28.04 9.40
CA MET A 757 55.62 -27.39 10.48
C MET A 757 54.98 -27.57 11.86
N GLY A 758 53.88 -28.35 12.00
CA GLY A 758 53.26 -28.69 13.27
C GLY A 758 52.04 -27.89 13.67
N ALA A 759 51.46 -27.08 12.77
CA ALA A 759 50.21 -26.39 13.07
C ALA A 759 49.03 -27.38 13.18
N THR A 760 48.26 -27.25 14.25
CA THR A 760 47.11 -28.12 14.50
C THR A 760 45.93 -27.76 13.61
N PRO A 761 44.95 -28.68 13.34
CA PRO A 761 43.72 -28.37 12.68
C PRO A 761 42.92 -27.25 13.34
N ALA A 762 43.09 -27.04 14.66
CA ALA A 762 42.46 -25.96 15.39
C ALA A 762 43.06 -24.58 15.02
N ASP A 763 44.39 -24.50 14.86
CA ASP A 763 45.10 -23.26 14.51
C ASP A 763 44.69 -22.79 13.10
N VAL A 764 44.58 -23.72 12.14
CA VAL A 764 44.13 -23.41 10.77
C VAL A 764 42.70 -22.90 10.78
N ARG A 765 41.77 -23.52 11.54
CA ARG A 765 40.39 -23.07 11.69
C ARG A 765 40.33 -21.71 12.36
N ALA A 766 41.07 -21.48 13.45
CA ALA A 766 41.10 -20.21 14.16
C ALA A 766 41.60 -19.07 13.25
N LEU A 767 42.63 -19.29 12.44
CA LEU A 767 43.11 -18.29 11.48
C LEU A 767 42.03 -17.86 10.47
N LEU A 768 41.31 -18.81 9.90
CA LEU A 768 40.26 -18.53 8.93
C LEU A 768 39.04 -17.86 9.56
N LEU A 769 38.64 -18.26 10.75
CA LEU A 769 37.57 -17.64 11.50
C LEU A 769 37.90 -16.20 11.92
N LEU A 770 39.14 -15.94 12.39
CA LEU A 770 39.61 -14.58 12.71
C LEU A 770 39.54 -13.66 11.47
N GLN A 771 39.91 -14.15 10.28
CA GLN A 771 39.79 -13.38 9.05
C GLN A 771 38.33 -13.09 8.70
N THR A 772 37.45 -14.06 8.94
CA THR A 772 35.99 -13.88 8.76
C THR A 772 35.45 -12.80 9.70
N PHE A 773 35.82 -12.87 10.99
CA PHE A 773 35.43 -11.86 11.97
C PHE A 773 35.96 -10.46 11.63
N ALA A 774 37.19 -10.34 11.14
CA ALA A 774 37.73 -9.05 10.71
C ALA A 774 36.93 -8.43 9.55
N ILE A 775 36.52 -9.24 8.57
CA ILE A 775 35.68 -8.78 7.44
C ILE A 775 34.27 -8.42 7.91
N LEU A 776 33.69 -9.24 8.79
CA LEU A 776 32.36 -8.96 9.38
C LEU A 776 32.39 -7.66 10.17
N ALA A 777 33.37 -7.47 11.05
CA ALA A 777 33.52 -6.23 11.84
C ALA A 777 33.68 -4.99 10.93
N ALA A 778 34.54 -5.10 9.90
CA ALA A 778 34.74 -4.03 8.92
C ALA A 778 33.49 -3.69 8.11
N GLY A 779 32.56 -4.64 7.91
CA GLY A 779 31.29 -4.43 7.20
C GLY A 779 30.14 -4.02 8.11
N ILE A 780 30.13 -4.46 9.37
CA ILE A 780 29.07 -4.14 10.33
C ILE A 780 29.08 -2.64 10.66
N VAL A 781 30.26 -2.04 10.89
CA VAL A 781 30.33 -0.61 11.25
C VAL A 781 29.69 0.29 10.19
N PRO A 782 30.09 0.27 8.91
CA PRO A 782 29.42 1.09 7.90
C PRO A 782 27.97 0.63 7.66
N GLY A 783 27.65 -0.65 7.83
CA GLY A 783 26.27 -1.16 7.73
C GLY A 783 25.35 -0.58 8.79
N LEU A 784 25.78 -0.45 10.04
CA LEU A 784 25.04 0.21 11.11
C LEU A 784 24.81 1.70 10.80
N ILE A 785 25.84 2.40 10.34
CA ILE A 785 25.73 3.82 9.96
C ILE A 785 24.71 3.99 8.82
N LEU A 786 24.76 3.12 7.79
CA LEU A 786 23.81 3.15 6.68
C LEU A 786 22.38 2.86 7.14
N THR A 787 22.22 1.92 8.10
CA THR A 787 20.89 1.59 8.65
C THR A 787 20.33 2.74 9.47
N GLU A 788 21.15 3.45 10.22
CA GLU A 788 20.76 4.66 10.97
C GLU A 788 20.29 5.76 10.00
N ILE A 789 21.06 6.03 8.94
CA ILE A 789 20.71 7.01 7.92
C ILE A 789 19.39 6.61 7.21
N ALA A 790 19.23 5.33 6.87
CA ALA A 790 18.00 4.83 6.27
C ALA A 790 16.81 4.95 7.23
N GLY A 791 17.00 4.63 8.52
CA GLY A 791 15.98 4.80 9.56
C GLY A 791 15.49 6.24 9.67
N LEU A 792 16.41 7.21 9.62
CA LEU A 792 16.06 8.63 9.58
C LEU A 792 15.27 9.00 8.32
N ALA A 793 15.63 8.45 7.17
CA ALA A 793 14.94 8.71 5.90
C ALA A 793 13.52 8.14 5.86
N VAL A 794 13.28 7.01 6.54
CA VAL A 794 11.95 6.36 6.59
C VAL A 794 11.19 6.66 7.88
N ARG A 795 11.66 7.59 8.70
CA ARG A 795 11.08 7.92 10.01
C ARG A 795 9.56 8.15 9.97
N ASN A 796 9.08 8.80 8.92
CA ASN A 796 7.65 9.08 8.73
C ASN A 796 6.82 7.81 8.45
N LEU A 797 7.46 6.70 8.09
CA LEU A 797 6.83 5.40 7.87
C LEU A 797 6.92 4.49 9.10
N LEU A 798 7.69 4.90 10.12
CA LEU A 798 7.89 4.13 11.36
C LEU A 798 6.98 4.71 12.46
N TYR A 799 6.43 3.82 13.28
CA TYR A 799 5.63 4.22 14.45
C TYR A 799 6.46 4.12 15.73
N GLY A 800 6.35 5.17 16.58
CA GLY A 800 7.00 5.20 17.89
C GLY A 800 8.53 5.41 17.85
N ALA A 801 9.11 5.67 16.68
CA ALA A 801 10.55 5.83 16.51
C ALA A 801 10.99 7.27 16.81
N GLY A 802 11.24 7.56 18.07
CA GLY A 802 11.96 8.78 18.48
C GLY A 802 13.43 8.74 18.11
N ALA A 803 14.07 7.58 18.23
CA ALA A 803 15.43 7.23 17.78
C ALA A 803 15.40 5.81 17.23
N VAL A 804 16.33 5.47 16.32
CA VAL A 804 16.42 4.10 15.80
C VAL A 804 16.72 3.12 16.95
N PRO A 805 15.84 2.15 17.24
CA PRO A 805 16.01 1.28 18.41
C PRO A 805 17.26 0.41 18.28
N LEU A 806 18.04 0.31 19.35
CA LEU A 806 19.28 -0.48 19.36
C LEU A 806 19.03 -2.00 19.31
N ALA A 807 17.89 -2.46 19.81
CA ALA A 807 17.55 -3.89 19.87
C ALA A 807 17.44 -4.54 18.48
N PRO A 808 16.65 -4.06 17.50
CA PRO A 808 16.60 -4.65 16.16
C PRO A 808 17.92 -4.52 15.40
N LEU A 809 18.71 -3.46 15.63
CA LEU A 809 20.03 -3.30 15.02
C LEU A 809 21.02 -4.34 15.52
N SER A 810 21.10 -4.54 16.84
CA SER A 810 21.98 -5.53 17.45
C SER A 810 21.58 -6.96 17.08
N ALA A 811 20.27 -7.25 17.02
CA ALA A 811 19.75 -8.53 16.56
C ALA A 811 20.13 -8.81 15.10
N SER A 812 19.98 -7.82 14.21
CA SER A 812 20.36 -7.93 12.80
C SER A 812 21.85 -8.18 12.62
N ALA A 813 22.69 -7.46 13.37
CA ALA A 813 24.14 -7.65 13.37
C ALA A 813 24.53 -9.05 13.91
N ALA A 814 23.92 -9.50 15.01
CA ALA A 814 24.17 -10.82 15.58
C ALA A 814 23.78 -11.95 14.60
N ILE A 815 22.61 -11.85 13.96
CA ILE A 815 22.17 -12.80 12.93
C ILE A 815 23.18 -12.88 11.80
N LEU A 816 23.67 -11.74 11.30
CA LEU A 816 24.64 -11.69 10.22
C LEU A 816 25.98 -12.31 10.61
N VAL A 817 26.44 -12.07 11.86
CA VAL A 817 27.65 -12.71 12.42
C VAL A 817 27.48 -14.23 12.48
N ILE A 818 26.35 -14.70 13.01
CA ILE A 818 26.06 -16.15 13.10
C ILE A 818 26.11 -16.79 11.72
N ILE A 819 25.47 -16.19 10.73
CA ILE A 819 25.42 -16.72 9.37
C ILE A 819 26.79 -16.68 8.71
N GLY A 820 27.57 -15.59 8.87
CA GLY A 820 28.91 -15.49 8.35
C GLY A 820 29.83 -16.57 8.92
N VAL A 821 29.74 -16.82 10.24
CA VAL A 821 30.49 -17.89 10.91
C VAL A 821 30.05 -19.27 10.41
N LEU A 822 28.74 -19.54 10.33
CA LEU A 822 28.23 -20.83 9.84
C LEU A 822 28.66 -21.09 8.37
N ALA A 823 28.62 -20.08 7.52
CA ALA A 823 29.11 -20.19 6.14
C ALA A 823 30.60 -20.47 6.05
N ALA A 824 31.38 -19.97 7.03
CA ALA A 824 32.83 -20.16 7.14
C ALA A 824 33.23 -21.56 7.65
N LEU A 825 32.38 -22.23 8.44
CA LEU A 825 32.73 -23.49 9.11
C LEU A 825 33.10 -24.61 8.10
N ARG A 826 32.33 -24.75 7.02
CA ARG A 826 32.57 -25.83 6.03
C ARG A 826 33.88 -25.65 5.24
N PRO A 827 34.22 -24.47 4.70
CA PRO A 827 35.55 -24.21 4.12
C PRO A 827 36.71 -24.36 5.13
N ALA A 828 36.55 -23.85 6.38
CA ALA A 828 37.57 -23.94 7.41
C ALA A 828 37.85 -25.41 7.81
N ARG A 829 36.80 -26.24 7.87
CA ARG A 829 36.93 -27.67 8.14
C ARG A 829 37.64 -28.40 7.03
N ARG A 830 37.35 -28.08 5.75
CA ARG A 830 38.07 -28.63 4.61
C ARG A 830 39.54 -28.24 4.59
N ALA A 831 39.85 -26.99 4.92
CA ALA A 831 41.24 -26.51 5.03
C ALA A 831 42.04 -27.23 6.09
N SER A 832 41.41 -27.54 7.22
CA SER A 832 42.08 -28.24 8.34
C SER A 832 42.36 -29.74 8.10
N LEU A 833 41.81 -30.32 7.02
CA LEU A 833 41.94 -31.73 6.61
C LEU A 833 42.84 -31.90 5.37
N ILE A 834 43.55 -30.86 4.95
CA ILE A 834 44.44 -30.93 3.77
C ILE A 834 45.64 -31.84 4.08
N ASP A 835 45.88 -32.81 3.22
CA ASP A 835 47.06 -33.68 3.29
C ASP A 835 48.32 -32.86 2.89
N PRO A 836 49.29 -32.66 3.81
CA PRO A 836 50.48 -31.86 3.50
C PRO A 836 51.32 -32.42 2.34
N ILE A 837 51.34 -33.74 2.14
CA ILE A 837 52.09 -34.38 1.03
C ILE A 837 51.45 -34.05 -0.33
N LYS A 838 50.13 -34.09 -0.39
CA LYS A 838 49.38 -33.71 -1.60
C LYS A 838 49.48 -32.21 -1.87
N ALA A 839 49.50 -31.37 -0.82
CA ALA A 839 49.61 -29.94 -0.97
C ALA A 839 50.95 -29.46 -1.51
N LEU A 840 52.04 -30.16 -1.17
CA LEU A 840 53.42 -29.89 -1.66
C LEU A 840 53.72 -30.50 -3.04
N ARG A 841 52.92 -31.51 -3.51
CA ARG A 841 53.06 -32.11 -4.84
C ARG A 841 52.18 -31.42 -5.89
N ALA A 842 51.27 -30.52 -5.49
CA ALA A 842 50.36 -29.82 -6.38
C ALA A 842 50.99 -28.60 -7.08
N ASP A 843 52.24 -28.26 -6.80
CA ASP A 843 53.08 -27.30 -7.51
C ASP A 843 53.86 -28.05 -8.62
#